data_4d64f4d8b87d159a2335c4b9506adc9c
#
_entry.id   4d64f4d8b87d159a2335c4b9506adc9c
#
_cell.length_a   1.000
_cell.length_b   1.000
_cell.length_c   1.000
_cell.angle_alpha   90.00
_cell.angle_beta   90.00
_cell.angle_gamma   90.00
#
_symmetry.space_group_name_H-M   'P 1'
#
loop_
_entity.id
_entity.type
_entity.pdbx_description
1 polymer ?
#
loop_
_entity_poly.entity_id
_entity_poly.type
_entity_poly.pdbx_seq_one_letter_code
_entity_poly.pdbx_strand_id
1 'polypeptide(L)'
;MAFIPEDVSLSNCDDEPIHIPGSIQPHGALLAFDPGLGLVAWSVNAAGMIGCTPAVGAPISTLALPAEALELADLVRLDMHDGAAMPVSCEVVIGEAEFDCVAHGHDGRILVEFERRTLRSDAVAAFALKAHASIDRFKRQQSIDALLNMAVQQVRMLTGFDRVMAYRFRHDDSGDVVAEACADGIEPYLGRRYPASDIPAQARRLYLINTLRIIADVAYQPVALQGREGDAALDLSYSVLRSVSPIHVEYLRNMGVQASMSVSIVINGRLWGMLACHHMTPLQVPYSIRMATDVMAQVLASSVQTIETRSQAARIEQGAELGSCILEAMSQEDNVVRTLDAYADRLRAALGADALIISQMGELTVHGKLDHVLAADVVHALPHDCEALCQFNELADWPPAMRGSLEGWVGMLAMKFDPPSQGVVVAMRLEQLELVRWGGKPDKIVAHGPLGPRLTPRGSFAEWRETVRGKAEPWDSTALTIAAQLLAKLTRFVAARNAEIDRARTELMAMLGHDLRDPLQAINMAGALIERGSGTQTIGRRIQSSSNRMQRLIGHVLDMSRINGGIGLGMNPAMTDLGAVITELVDELREAHPGATFQLDVPGPVMAVVDVDRIVQVLANLLSNALHHGELGQAIGVGLHAVDGDAVIEVRNVGAPIEAKVAEKLFDPFKHTSLNNPRNRKGVGLGLYIARQIVNGHGGSLTYKYVEPTVVFTVRVPLQGPQAA
;
A
#
# COMPACT_ATOMS: atom_id res chain seq x y z
N MET A 1 -43.45 24.21 18.63
CA MET A 1 -43.20 23.33 19.79
C MET A 1 -41.84 22.71 19.55
N ALA A 2 -40.90 22.92 20.46
CA ALA A 2 -39.56 22.24 20.33
C ALA A 2 -39.80 20.74 20.54
N PHE A 3 -39.27 19.93 19.62
CA PHE A 3 -39.29 18.47 19.73
C PHE A 3 -38.39 18.07 20.91
N ILE A 4 -38.98 17.50 21.94
CA ILE A 4 -38.26 16.94 23.10
C ILE A 4 -38.45 15.43 22.99
N PRO A 5 -37.40 14.65 22.72
CA PRO A 5 -37.49 13.20 22.74
C PRO A 5 -37.84 12.69 24.15
N GLU A 6 -38.68 11.67 24.25
CA GLU A 6 -39.09 11.08 25.55
C GLU A 6 -37.90 10.40 26.28
N ASP A 7 -36.89 9.94 25.57
CA ASP A 7 -35.63 9.39 26.12
C ASP A 7 -34.41 10.04 25.46
N VAL A 8 -33.59 10.75 26.22
CA VAL A 8 -32.38 11.42 25.73
C VAL A 8 -31.22 10.45 25.80
N SER A 9 -30.76 10.00 24.63
CA SER A 9 -29.56 9.19 24.46
C SER A 9 -28.52 9.91 23.58
N LEU A 10 -27.30 9.42 23.52
CA LEU A 10 -26.26 9.94 22.59
C LEU A 10 -26.71 9.89 21.12
N SER A 11 -27.58 8.93 20.76
CA SER A 11 -28.14 8.78 19.42
C SER A 11 -29.22 9.81 19.09
N ASN A 12 -29.96 10.35 20.07
CA ASN A 12 -31.06 11.29 19.83
C ASN A 12 -30.58 12.73 19.59
N CYS A 13 -29.32 13.06 19.90
CA CYS A 13 -28.71 14.34 19.51
C CYS A 13 -28.61 14.49 18.01
N ASP A 14 -28.54 13.39 17.25
CA ASP A 14 -28.44 13.40 15.80
C ASP A 14 -29.79 13.64 15.10
N ASP A 15 -30.90 13.61 15.86
CA ASP A 15 -32.29 13.79 15.37
C ASP A 15 -32.79 15.22 15.53
N GLU A 16 -32.07 16.12 16.21
CA GLU A 16 -32.47 17.54 16.34
C GLU A 16 -32.54 18.20 14.96
N PRO A 17 -33.69 18.72 14.50
CA PRO A 17 -33.80 19.35 13.18
C PRO A 17 -33.20 20.75 13.17
N ILE A 18 -31.88 20.86 13.35
CA ILE A 18 -31.15 22.13 13.47
C ILE A 18 -31.21 23.01 12.21
N HIS A 19 -31.72 22.49 11.09
CA HIS A 19 -32.01 23.23 9.87
C HIS A 19 -33.37 23.92 9.89
N ILE A 20 -34.26 23.56 10.83
CA ILE A 20 -35.62 24.14 10.99
C ILE A 20 -35.79 24.70 12.41
N PRO A 21 -34.98 25.71 12.82
CA PRO A 21 -35.05 26.22 14.19
C PRO A 21 -36.29 27.09 14.48
N GLY A 22 -37.05 27.49 13.46
CA GLY A 22 -38.20 28.38 13.58
C GLY A 22 -37.84 29.82 13.99
N SER A 23 -36.57 30.19 13.98
CA SER A 23 -36.09 31.51 14.41
C SER A 23 -34.76 31.87 13.73
N ILE A 24 -34.43 33.18 13.77
CA ILE A 24 -33.18 33.73 13.29
C ILE A 24 -32.41 34.47 14.39
N GLN A 25 -31.15 34.80 14.12
CA GLN A 25 -30.35 35.71 14.96
C GLN A 25 -30.82 37.17 14.79
N PRO A 26 -30.74 38.02 15.84
CA PRO A 26 -31.38 39.35 15.86
C PRO A 26 -30.65 40.43 15.06
N HIS A 27 -29.42 40.17 14.55
CA HIS A 27 -28.63 41.13 13.79
C HIS A 27 -29.11 41.31 12.34
N GLY A 28 -30.16 40.57 11.93
CA GLY A 28 -30.78 40.69 10.61
C GLY A 28 -32.28 40.45 10.65
N ALA A 29 -32.93 40.60 9.49
CA ALA A 29 -34.34 40.31 9.24
C ALA A 29 -34.47 39.34 8.04
N LEU A 30 -35.49 38.48 8.07
CA LEU A 30 -35.76 37.48 7.01
C LEU A 30 -37.19 37.62 6.50
N LEU A 31 -37.34 37.57 5.18
CA LEU A 31 -38.63 37.43 4.47
C LEU A 31 -38.53 36.16 3.60
N ALA A 32 -39.58 35.35 3.61
CA ALA A 32 -39.69 34.15 2.78
C ALA A 32 -40.91 34.25 1.85
N PHE A 33 -40.70 33.91 0.58
CA PHE A 33 -41.70 34.02 -0.47
C PHE A 33 -41.96 32.65 -1.13
N ASP A 34 -43.15 32.49 -1.67
CA ASP A 34 -43.48 31.44 -2.60
C ASP A 34 -42.88 31.76 -4.02
N PRO A 35 -42.92 30.81 -4.97
CA PRO A 35 -42.45 31.05 -6.36
C PRO A 35 -43.18 32.16 -7.09
N GLY A 36 -44.38 32.53 -6.63
CA GLY A 36 -45.16 33.68 -7.13
C GLY A 36 -44.77 35.01 -6.48
N LEU A 37 -43.73 35.04 -5.65
CA LEU A 37 -43.28 36.19 -4.87
C LEU A 37 -44.34 36.71 -3.88
N GLY A 38 -45.26 35.84 -3.45
CA GLY A 38 -46.16 36.08 -2.32
C GLY A 38 -45.49 35.78 -0.98
N LEU A 39 -45.58 36.67 0.01
CA LEU A 39 -44.96 36.49 1.31
C LEU A 39 -45.59 35.33 2.07
N VAL A 40 -44.77 34.34 2.48
CA VAL A 40 -45.26 33.17 3.23
C VAL A 40 -44.83 33.18 4.71
N ALA A 41 -43.62 33.71 4.98
CA ALA A 41 -43.10 33.82 6.36
C ALA A 41 -42.14 35.01 6.50
N TRP A 42 -41.96 35.51 7.73
CA TRP A 42 -41.04 36.60 8.04
C TRP A 42 -40.56 36.55 9.50
N SER A 43 -39.47 37.19 9.78
CA SER A 43 -39.02 37.40 11.16
C SER A 43 -39.78 38.51 11.86
N VAL A 44 -40.18 38.33 13.14
CA VAL A 44 -41.00 39.33 13.87
C VAL A 44 -40.37 40.70 13.97
N ASN A 45 -39.03 40.82 13.84
CA ASN A 45 -38.31 42.10 13.85
C ASN A 45 -38.29 42.81 12.49
N ALA A 46 -38.81 42.20 11.41
CA ALA A 46 -38.73 42.75 10.07
C ALA A 46 -39.34 44.15 9.97
N ALA A 47 -40.50 44.39 10.57
CA ALA A 47 -41.13 45.71 10.60
C ALA A 47 -40.23 46.81 11.22
N GLY A 48 -39.56 46.50 12.34
CA GLY A 48 -38.69 47.45 13.04
C GLY A 48 -37.35 47.63 12.38
N MET A 49 -36.82 46.59 11.69
CA MET A 49 -35.49 46.61 11.10
C MET A 49 -35.45 47.15 9.67
N ILE A 50 -36.41 46.76 8.84
CA ILE A 50 -36.46 47.11 7.43
C ILE A 50 -37.69 47.93 7.03
N GLY A 51 -38.49 48.33 7.99
CA GLY A 51 -39.62 49.25 7.81
C GLY A 51 -40.78 48.68 6.97
N CYS A 52 -40.82 47.37 6.72
CA CYS A 52 -41.88 46.71 5.96
C CYS A 52 -43.09 46.39 6.88
N THR A 53 -44.29 46.28 6.30
CA THR A 53 -45.48 45.79 6.98
C THR A 53 -45.86 44.41 6.43
N PRO A 54 -45.31 43.31 6.99
CA PRO A 54 -45.52 42.00 6.44
C PRO A 54 -46.97 41.54 6.64
N ALA A 55 -47.54 40.91 5.59
CA ALA A 55 -48.82 40.25 5.64
C ALA A 55 -48.79 39.00 4.79
N VAL A 56 -49.42 37.92 5.24
CA VAL A 56 -49.47 36.65 4.51
C VAL A 56 -50.04 36.84 3.11
N GLY A 57 -49.34 36.35 2.10
CA GLY A 57 -49.74 36.47 0.69
C GLY A 57 -49.50 37.83 0.05
N ALA A 58 -48.95 38.81 0.78
CA ALA A 58 -48.60 40.11 0.21
C ALA A 58 -47.54 39.95 -0.90
N PRO A 59 -47.79 40.48 -2.12
CA PRO A 59 -46.75 40.48 -3.16
C PRO A 59 -45.51 41.26 -2.72
N ILE A 60 -44.34 40.79 -3.05
CA ILE A 60 -43.04 41.44 -2.66
C ILE A 60 -43.01 42.93 -3.04
N SER A 61 -43.61 43.29 -4.19
CA SER A 61 -43.69 44.68 -4.68
C SER A 61 -44.47 45.62 -3.77
N THR A 62 -45.28 45.11 -2.86
CA THR A 62 -46.10 45.92 -1.90
C THR A 62 -45.38 46.15 -0.57
N LEU A 63 -44.23 45.54 -0.33
CA LEU A 63 -43.54 45.56 0.95
C LEU A 63 -42.60 46.77 1.16
N ALA A 64 -42.64 47.76 0.27
CA ALA A 64 -41.76 48.96 0.28
C ALA A 64 -40.27 48.66 0.45
N LEU A 65 -39.82 47.55 -0.17
CA LEU A 65 -38.41 47.16 -0.21
C LEU A 65 -37.63 47.92 -1.31
N PRO A 66 -36.31 48.09 -1.17
CA PRO A 66 -35.46 48.63 -2.24
C PRO A 66 -35.55 47.88 -3.55
N ALA A 67 -35.41 48.58 -4.66
CA ALA A 67 -35.50 48.00 -6.00
C ALA A 67 -34.50 46.83 -6.19
N GLU A 68 -33.29 46.99 -5.70
CA GLU A 68 -32.22 46.02 -5.75
C GLU A 68 -32.60 44.70 -5.03
N ALA A 69 -33.34 44.75 -3.92
CA ALA A 69 -33.81 43.56 -3.21
C ALA A 69 -34.93 42.85 -4.00
N LEU A 70 -35.78 43.61 -4.71
CA LEU A 70 -36.81 43.05 -5.60
C LEU A 70 -36.17 42.34 -6.80
N GLU A 71 -35.21 42.99 -7.43
CA GLU A 71 -34.42 42.40 -8.54
C GLU A 71 -33.69 41.12 -8.11
N LEU A 72 -33.12 41.12 -6.90
CA LEU A 72 -32.42 39.98 -6.34
C LEU A 72 -33.36 38.79 -6.13
N ALA A 73 -34.54 39.02 -5.55
CA ALA A 73 -35.55 37.98 -5.37
C ALA A 73 -36.07 37.43 -6.70
N ASP A 74 -36.23 38.30 -7.69
CA ASP A 74 -36.66 37.87 -9.06
C ASP A 74 -35.57 37.07 -9.76
N LEU A 75 -34.30 37.45 -9.61
CA LEU A 75 -33.16 36.70 -10.13
C LEU A 75 -33.12 35.28 -9.55
N VAL A 76 -33.27 35.13 -8.23
CA VAL A 76 -33.35 33.82 -7.54
C VAL A 76 -34.54 33.01 -8.07
N ARG A 77 -35.69 33.66 -8.25
CA ARG A 77 -36.89 33.00 -8.80
C ARG A 77 -36.65 32.43 -10.18
N LEU A 78 -35.95 33.18 -11.04
CA LEU A 78 -35.66 32.77 -12.43
C LEU A 78 -34.59 31.66 -12.49
N ASP A 79 -33.65 31.66 -11.54
CA ASP A 79 -32.56 30.67 -11.45
C ASP A 79 -32.97 29.39 -10.67
N MET A 80 -34.20 29.35 -10.15
CA MET A 80 -34.64 28.23 -9.33
C MET A 80 -34.85 26.97 -10.17
N HIS A 81 -33.98 25.98 -10.00
CA HIS A 81 -34.07 24.66 -10.59
C HIS A 81 -34.30 23.61 -9.50
N ASP A 82 -35.28 22.72 -9.69
CA ASP A 82 -35.65 21.67 -8.73
C ASP A 82 -35.92 22.20 -7.30
N GLY A 83 -36.45 23.42 -7.19
CA GLY A 83 -36.77 24.05 -5.91
C GLY A 83 -35.59 24.68 -5.17
N ALA A 84 -34.43 24.78 -5.79
CA ALA A 84 -33.22 25.39 -5.22
C ALA A 84 -32.56 26.41 -6.16
N ALA A 85 -31.98 27.48 -5.59
CA ALA A 85 -31.13 28.44 -6.27
C ALA A 85 -30.02 28.90 -5.32
N MET A 86 -28.80 29.09 -5.87
CA MET A 86 -27.63 29.49 -5.08
C MET A 86 -27.78 30.90 -4.47
N PRO A 87 -27.18 31.17 -3.31
CA PRO A 87 -27.20 32.51 -2.70
C PRO A 87 -26.58 33.56 -3.61
N VAL A 88 -27.28 34.66 -3.77
CA VAL A 88 -26.84 35.90 -4.42
C VAL A 88 -26.98 37.07 -3.45
N SER A 89 -26.20 38.14 -3.59
CA SER A 89 -26.24 39.24 -2.64
C SER A 89 -26.04 40.60 -3.32
N CYS A 90 -26.62 41.62 -2.72
CA CYS A 90 -26.40 43.02 -3.09
C CYS A 90 -26.37 43.90 -1.84
N GLU A 91 -25.91 45.13 -1.99
CA GLU A 91 -25.97 46.17 -0.97
C GLU A 91 -27.23 46.98 -1.17
N VAL A 92 -27.98 47.22 -0.09
CA VAL A 92 -29.21 48.05 -0.11
C VAL A 92 -29.21 49.07 0.98
N VAL A 93 -29.89 50.18 0.74
CA VAL A 93 -30.11 51.26 1.72
C VAL A 93 -31.59 51.30 2.09
N ILE A 94 -31.91 51.21 3.39
CA ILE A 94 -33.27 51.33 3.90
C ILE A 94 -33.30 52.44 4.96
N GLY A 95 -33.96 53.55 4.64
CA GLY A 95 -33.87 54.75 5.46
C GLY A 95 -32.44 55.33 5.47
N GLU A 96 -31.84 55.41 6.65
CA GLU A 96 -30.45 55.85 6.85
C GLU A 96 -29.46 54.66 7.06
N ALA A 97 -29.95 53.43 7.04
CA ALA A 97 -29.17 52.23 7.35
C ALA A 97 -28.81 51.49 6.08
N GLU A 98 -27.54 51.05 6.02
CA GLU A 98 -27.05 50.15 4.97
C GLU A 98 -27.20 48.69 5.41
N PHE A 99 -27.58 47.81 4.43
CA PHE A 99 -27.76 46.38 4.66
C PHE A 99 -27.04 45.61 3.55
N ASP A 100 -26.50 44.45 3.92
CA ASP A 100 -26.20 43.36 3.00
C ASP A 100 -27.50 42.57 2.83
N CYS A 101 -28.01 42.51 1.57
CA CYS A 101 -29.21 41.74 1.23
C CYS A 101 -28.74 40.45 0.52
N VAL A 102 -29.14 39.31 1.09
CA VAL A 102 -28.81 37.96 0.54
C VAL A 102 -30.11 37.26 0.19
N ALA A 103 -30.20 36.74 -1.04
CA ALA A 103 -31.35 35.93 -1.46
C ALA A 103 -30.90 34.57 -1.95
N HIS A 104 -31.68 33.52 -1.65
CA HIS A 104 -31.47 32.17 -2.12
C HIS A 104 -32.77 31.40 -2.26
N GLY A 105 -32.77 30.34 -3.06
CA GLY A 105 -33.89 29.43 -3.22
C GLY A 105 -33.63 28.10 -2.52
N HIS A 106 -34.58 27.63 -1.72
CA HIS A 106 -34.54 26.31 -1.10
C HIS A 106 -35.92 25.74 -0.82
N ASP A 107 -36.13 24.44 -1.05
CA ASP A 107 -37.40 23.74 -0.84
C ASP A 107 -38.61 24.46 -1.46
N GLY A 108 -38.43 25.00 -2.67
CA GLY A 108 -39.47 25.75 -3.39
C GLY A 108 -39.84 27.09 -2.74
N ARG A 109 -39.02 27.64 -1.86
CA ARG A 109 -39.16 28.94 -1.23
C ARG A 109 -38.01 29.84 -1.63
N ILE A 110 -38.26 31.14 -1.72
CA ILE A 110 -37.28 32.20 -1.94
C ILE A 110 -37.13 32.95 -0.61
N LEU A 111 -35.92 32.90 -0.05
CA LEU A 111 -35.58 33.57 1.19
C LEU A 111 -34.77 34.81 0.88
N VAL A 112 -35.15 35.94 1.46
CA VAL A 112 -34.45 37.22 1.37
C VAL A 112 -34.09 37.67 2.77
N GLU A 113 -32.80 37.80 3.01
CA GLU A 113 -32.23 38.15 4.32
C GLU A 113 -31.56 39.52 4.24
N PHE A 114 -31.79 40.34 5.25
CA PHE A 114 -31.23 41.68 5.39
C PHE A 114 -30.37 41.71 6.63
N GLU A 115 -29.07 41.92 6.46
CA GLU A 115 -28.12 42.02 7.56
C GLU A 115 -27.57 43.44 7.62
N ARG A 116 -27.70 44.09 8.80
CA ARG A 116 -27.26 45.47 8.98
C ARG A 116 -25.75 45.59 8.86
N ARG A 117 -25.27 46.47 8.00
CA ARG A 117 -23.84 46.72 7.79
C ARG A 117 -23.24 47.56 8.92
N THR A 118 -22.04 47.17 9.35
CA THR A 118 -21.25 47.83 10.38
C THR A 118 -20.03 48.55 9.82
N LEU A 119 -19.68 48.29 8.56
CA LEU A 119 -18.53 48.92 7.88
C LEU A 119 -18.94 49.56 6.55
N ARG A 120 -18.25 50.65 6.18
CA ARG A 120 -18.45 51.35 4.92
C ARG A 120 -17.79 50.61 3.74
N SER A 121 -18.29 50.81 2.50
CA SER A 121 -17.84 50.15 1.28
C SER A 121 -16.36 50.33 1.01
N ASP A 122 -15.72 51.47 1.39
CA ASP A 122 -14.29 51.73 1.21
C ASP A 122 -13.38 50.73 1.97
N ALA A 123 -13.84 50.25 3.13
CA ALA A 123 -13.12 49.28 3.90
C ALA A 123 -13.15 47.90 3.23
N VAL A 124 -14.24 47.56 2.53
CA VAL A 124 -14.41 46.26 1.85
C VAL A 124 -13.40 46.07 0.72
N ALA A 125 -13.10 47.12 -0.09
CA ALA A 125 -12.11 47.04 -1.15
C ALA A 125 -10.70 46.72 -0.63
N ALA A 126 -10.32 47.34 0.51
CA ALA A 126 -9.04 47.08 1.15
C ALA A 126 -8.92 45.62 1.66
N PHE A 127 -10.04 45.02 2.13
CA PHE A 127 -10.06 43.60 2.55
C PHE A 127 -9.95 42.66 1.35
N ALA A 128 -10.60 42.95 0.23
CA ALA A 128 -10.51 42.14 -0.98
C ALA A 128 -9.05 42.03 -1.51
N LEU A 129 -8.31 43.15 -1.49
CA LEU A 129 -6.88 43.16 -1.86
C LEU A 129 -6.03 42.32 -0.90
N LYS A 130 -6.29 42.39 0.42
CA LYS A 130 -5.58 41.57 1.41
C LYS A 130 -5.90 40.08 1.24
N ALA A 131 -7.16 39.72 1.00
CA ALA A 131 -7.56 38.33 0.73
C ALA A 131 -6.88 37.79 -0.54
N HIS A 132 -6.84 38.57 -1.62
CA HIS A 132 -6.15 38.18 -2.84
C HIS A 132 -4.65 37.94 -2.63
N ALA A 133 -3.96 38.83 -1.93
CA ALA A 133 -2.55 38.63 -1.57
C ALA A 133 -2.33 37.37 -0.70
N SER A 134 -3.28 37.02 0.16
CA SER A 134 -3.23 35.80 0.99
C SER A 134 -3.40 34.55 0.14
N ILE A 135 -4.30 34.54 -0.84
CA ILE A 135 -4.53 33.45 -1.78
C ILE A 135 -3.23 33.13 -2.56
N ASP A 136 -2.52 34.14 -3.04
CA ASP A 136 -1.25 33.94 -3.74
C ASP A 136 -0.16 33.33 -2.85
N ARG A 137 -0.17 33.65 -1.56
CA ARG A 137 0.73 33.04 -0.59
C ARG A 137 0.38 31.58 -0.32
N PHE A 138 -0.91 31.23 -0.26
CA PHE A 138 -1.38 29.85 -0.06
C PHE A 138 -0.88 28.92 -1.18
N LYS A 139 -1.01 29.35 -2.44
CA LYS A 139 -0.56 28.59 -3.62
C LYS A 139 0.95 28.27 -3.64
N ARG A 140 1.75 29.01 -2.89
CA ARG A 140 3.22 28.83 -2.81
C ARG A 140 3.65 27.87 -1.72
N GLN A 141 2.75 27.44 -0.83
CA GLN A 141 3.09 26.51 0.25
C GLN A 141 3.27 25.10 -0.30
N GLN A 142 4.24 24.40 0.28
CA GLN A 142 4.58 23.02 -0.11
C GLN A 142 4.21 21.98 0.95
N SER A 143 3.84 22.42 2.16
CA SER A 143 3.39 21.56 3.23
C SER A 143 2.04 22.02 3.77
N ILE A 144 1.21 21.06 4.19
CA ILE A 144 -0.11 21.32 4.77
C ILE A 144 0.02 22.12 6.06
N ASP A 145 0.99 21.80 6.91
CA ASP A 145 1.21 22.51 8.18
C ASP A 145 1.54 23.97 7.98
N ALA A 146 2.46 24.29 7.06
CA ALA A 146 2.80 25.68 6.74
C ALA A 146 1.61 26.44 6.14
N LEU A 147 0.82 25.77 5.28
CA LEU A 147 -0.38 26.31 4.67
C LEU A 147 -1.46 26.63 5.71
N LEU A 148 -1.75 25.70 6.63
CA LEU A 148 -2.74 25.88 7.69
C LEU A 148 -2.33 26.96 8.69
N ASN A 149 -1.06 26.97 9.12
CA ASN A 149 -0.53 28.03 10.00
C ASN A 149 -0.65 29.40 9.36
N MET A 150 -0.38 29.52 8.07
CA MET A 150 -0.58 30.78 7.34
C MET A 150 -2.06 31.13 7.25
N ALA A 151 -2.95 30.18 6.98
CA ALA A 151 -4.39 30.41 6.83
C ALA A 151 -5.01 30.96 8.12
N VAL A 152 -4.71 30.36 9.28
CA VAL A 152 -5.25 30.84 10.57
C VAL A 152 -4.77 32.25 10.90
N GLN A 153 -3.51 32.61 10.59
CA GLN A 153 -2.99 33.94 10.79
C GLN A 153 -3.68 34.96 9.88
N GLN A 154 -3.85 34.67 8.60
CA GLN A 154 -4.50 35.54 7.63
C GLN A 154 -5.98 35.75 7.96
N VAL A 155 -6.71 34.71 8.29
CA VAL A 155 -8.13 34.82 8.69
C VAL A 155 -8.25 35.61 9.97
N ARG A 156 -7.40 35.42 10.96
CA ARG A 156 -7.40 36.23 12.18
C ARG A 156 -7.18 37.72 11.88
N MET A 157 -6.21 38.04 11.03
CA MET A 157 -5.96 39.44 10.65
C MET A 157 -7.12 40.08 9.86
N LEU A 158 -7.85 39.29 9.06
CA LEU A 158 -8.96 39.80 8.26
C LEU A 158 -10.24 39.97 9.09
N THR A 159 -10.53 39.05 9.98
CA THR A 159 -11.81 38.97 10.70
C THR A 159 -11.77 39.63 12.07
N GLY A 160 -10.59 39.79 12.66
CA GLY A 160 -10.41 40.36 13.99
C GLY A 160 -10.75 39.43 15.15
N PHE A 161 -10.98 38.15 14.91
CA PHE A 161 -11.21 37.18 15.97
C PHE A 161 -10.01 37.04 16.90
N ASP A 162 -10.25 36.81 18.18
CA ASP A 162 -9.19 36.61 19.16
C ASP A 162 -8.44 35.29 18.94
N ARG A 163 -9.15 34.25 18.51
CA ARG A 163 -8.61 32.93 18.19
C ARG A 163 -9.15 32.44 16.86
N VAL A 164 -8.26 31.92 16.01
CA VAL A 164 -8.61 31.19 14.77
C VAL A 164 -7.85 29.89 14.76
N MET A 165 -8.57 28.80 14.59
CA MET A 165 -8.04 27.42 14.58
C MET A 165 -8.31 26.75 13.24
N ALA A 166 -7.35 25.97 12.73
CA ALA A 166 -7.62 24.96 11.73
C ALA A 166 -7.91 23.63 12.43
N TYR A 167 -9.14 23.20 12.31
CA TYR A 167 -9.67 21.96 12.88
C TYR A 167 -9.74 20.91 11.78
N ARG A 168 -9.07 19.75 11.96
CA ARG A 168 -9.02 18.66 10.99
C ARG A 168 -9.81 17.47 11.51
N PHE A 169 -10.77 16.96 10.72
CA PHE A 169 -11.49 15.73 11.03
C PHE A 169 -10.63 14.49 10.77
N ARG A 170 -10.71 13.52 11.66
CA ARG A 170 -10.08 12.21 11.57
C ARG A 170 -11.04 11.18 10.97
N HIS A 171 -10.53 9.96 10.77
CA HIS A 171 -11.33 8.85 10.23
C HIS A 171 -12.47 8.40 11.18
N ASP A 172 -12.34 8.64 12.49
CA ASP A 172 -13.34 8.35 13.52
C ASP A 172 -14.29 9.54 13.80
N ASP A 173 -14.29 10.54 12.91
CA ASP A 173 -15.04 11.79 13.01
C ASP A 173 -14.66 12.68 14.22
N SER A 174 -13.67 12.29 15.04
CA SER A 174 -13.05 13.21 15.99
C SER A 174 -12.24 14.27 15.24
N GLY A 175 -11.87 15.35 15.89
CA GLY A 175 -11.07 16.37 15.23
C GLY A 175 -9.96 16.93 16.08
N ASP A 176 -8.85 17.25 15.42
CA ASP A 176 -7.65 17.81 16.04
C ASP A 176 -7.50 19.29 15.65
N VAL A 177 -7.10 20.14 16.61
CA VAL A 177 -6.61 21.49 16.29
C VAL A 177 -5.18 21.38 15.80
N VAL A 178 -4.99 21.49 14.47
CA VAL A 178 -3.70 21.28 13.81
C VAL A 178 -2.90 22.57 13.53
N ALA A 179 -3.57 23.72 13.56
CA ALA A 179 -2.94 25.05 13.53
C ALA A 179 -3.80 26.04 14.29
N GLU A 180 -3.18 27.04 14.89
CA GLU A 180 -3.88 28.04 15.69
C GLU A 180 -3.17 29.40 15.65
N ALA A 181 -3.97 30.47 15.63
CA ALA A 181 -3.52 31.84 15.85
C ALA A 181 -4.36 32.46 16.97
N CYS A 182 -3.75 32.80 18.12
CA CYS A 182 -4.41 33.39 19.29
C CYS A 182 -3.94 34.81 19.55
N ALA A 183 -4.79 35.61 20.23
CA ALA A 183 -4.39 36.84 20.91
C ALA A 183 -3.58 36.51 22.19
N ASP A 184 -2.78 37.47 22.64
CA ASP A 184 -2.01 37.32 23.86
C ASP A 184 -2.95 37.15 25.08
N GLY A 185 -2.57 36.26 25.99
CA GLY A 185 -3.32 35.96 27.19
C GLY A 185 -4.46 34.95 27.05
N ILE A 186 -4.71 34.43 25.85
CA ILE A 186 -5.71 33.37 25.62
C ILE A 186 -5.01 32.01 25.64
N GLU A 187 -5.58 31.05 26.40
CA GLU A 187 -5.05 29.69 26.48
C GLU A 187 -5.14 28.98 25.10
N PRO A 188 -4.04 28.45 24.55
CA PRO A 188 -4.05 27.82 23.23
C PRO A 188 -4.72 26.42 23.29
N TYR A 189 -5.37 26.06 22.17
CA TYR A 189 -5.97 24.75 21.95
C TYR A 189 -5.20 23.88 20.97
N LEU A 190 -4.10 24.37 20.45
CA LEU A 190 -3.24 23.65 19.50
C LEU A 190 -2.86 22.25 20.03
N GLY A 191 -3.09 21.24 19.22
CA GLY A 191 -2.83 19.84 19.54
C GLY A 191 -3.88 19.20 20.46
N ARG A 192 -4.98 19.87 20.76
CA ARG A 192 -6.12 19.27 21.48
C ARG A 192 -7.04 18.55 20.51
N ARG A 193 -7.61 17.44 21.00
CA ARG A 193 -8.60 16.63 20.28
C ARG A 193 -10.00 16.86 20.86
N TYR A 194 -10.98 16.80 19.98
CA TYR A 194 -12.39 16.92 20.30
C TYR A 194 -13.15 15.70 19.74
N PRO A 195 -14.03 15.05 20.52
CA PRO A 195 -14.74 13.86 20.06
C PRO A 195 -15.78 14.20 19.00
N ALA A 196 -16.14 13.20 18.18
CA ALA A 196 -17.17 13.33 17.14
C ALA A 196 -18.51 13.86 17.66
N SER A 197 -18.81 13.61 18.93
CA SER A 197 -20.05 14.08 19.60
C SER A 197 -20.14 15.61 19.79
N ASP A 198 -19.02 16.36 19.69
CA ASP A 198 -19.04 17.83 19.80
C ASP A 198 -19.54 18.48 18.51
N ILE A 199 -19.36 17.82 17.37
CA ILE A 199 -19.89 18.22 16.06
C ILE A 199 -20.68 17.05 15.50
N PRO A 200 -21.95 16.88 15.89
CA PRO A 200 -22.77 15.74 15.53
C PRO A 200 -23.02 15.64 14.01
N ALA A 201 -23.45 14.48 13.53
CA ALA A 201 -23.56 14.17 12.10
C ALA A 201 -24.46 15.15 11.32
N GLN A 202 -25.59 15.61 11.92
CA GLN A 202 -26.47 16.58 11.29
C GLN A 202 -25.78 17.96 11.12
N ALA A 203 -24.93 18.37 12.07
CA ALA A 203 -24.17 19.60 11.94
C ALA A 203 -23.10 19.49 10.85
N ARG A 204 -22.40 18.35 10.76
CA ARG A 204 -21.42 18.09 9.68
C ARG A 204 -22.08 18.11 8.31
N ARG A 205 -23.30 17.56 8.15
CA ARG A 205 -24.06 17.67 6.89
C ARG A 205 -24.35 19.11 6.51
N LEU A 206 -24.76 19.94 7.47
CA LEU A 206 -25.01 21.35 7.22
C LEU A 206 -23.74 22.12 6.87
N TYR A 207 -22.58 21.76 7.42
CA TYR A 207 -21.29 22.36 7.07
C TYR A 207 -20.84 22.04 5.64
N LEU A 208 -21.36 20.97 5.03
CA LEU A 208 -21.17 20.70 3.59
C LEU A 208 -22.07 21.55 2.70
N ILE A 209 -23.30 21.85 3.16
CA ILE A 209 -24.32 22.61 2.41
C ILE A 209 -24.02 24.11 2.52
N ASN A 210 -23.84 24.60 3.75
CA ASN A 210 -23.55 26.00 4.06
C ASN A 210 -22.19 26.07 4.74
N THR A 211 -21.17 26.40 3.92
CA THR A 211 -19.76 26.37 4.32
C THR A 211 -19.40 27.43 5.35
N LEU A 212 -20.21 28.50 5.45
CA LEU A 212 -19.96 29.63 6.33
C LEU A 212 -21.07 29.79 7.37
N ARG A 213 -20.69 29.93 8.63
CA ARG A 213 -21.62 30.20 9.74
C ARG A 213 -21.04 31.26 10.66
N ILE A 214 -21.91 32.16 11.15
CA ILE A 214 -21.57 33.12 12.17
C ILE A 214 -22.56 33.05 13.36
N ILE A 215 -22.03 33.29 14.55
CA ILE A 215 -22.77 33.60 15.77
C ILE A 215 -22.19 34.93 16.26
N ALA A 216 -22.90 36.03 16.00
CA ALA A 216 -22.39 37.35 16.29
C ALA A 216 -22.38 37.66 17.80
N ASP A 217 -23.30 37.09 18.54
CA ASP A 217 -23.40 37.20 20.01
C ASP A 217 -23.98 35.88 20.57
N VAL A 218 -23.24 35.14 21.37
CA VAL A 218 -23.67 33.90 21.99
C VAL A 218 -24.84 34.16 23.00
N ALA A 219 -24.96 35.37 23.51
CA ALA A 219 -26.02 35.74 24.44
C ALA A 219 -27.32 36.25 23.76
N TYR A 220 -27.38 36.18 22.41
CA TYR A 220 -28.55 36.68 21.68
C TYR A 220 -29.85 35.99 22.06
N GLN A 221 -30.96 36.72 21.87
CA GLN A 221 -32.32 36.17 21.97
C GLN A 221 -32.81 35.83 20.57
N PRO A 222 -33.21 34.57 20.29
CA PRO A 222 -33.74 34.18 18.99
C PRO A 222 -34.97 35.00 18.59
N VAL A 223 -34.98 35.45 17.33
CA VAL A 223 -36.13 36.16 16.73
C VAL A 223 -37.00 35.12 16.01
N ALA A 224 -38.23 34.95 16.50
CA ALA A 224 -39.17 33.99 15.97
C ALA A 224 -39.57 34.31 14.50
N LEU A 225 -39.82 33.29 13.72
CA LEU A 225 -40.48 33.41 12.43
C LEU A 225 -41.99 33.34 12.58
N GLN A 226 -42.71 34.19 11.84
CA GLN A 226 -44.15 34.16 11.69
C GLN A 226 -44.50 33.83 10.24
N GLY A 227 -45.60 33.12 10.00
CA GLY A 227 -46.06 32.72 8.69
C GLY A 227 -47.51 32.32 8.67
N ARG A 228 -47.94 31.68 7.56
CA ARG A 228 -49.30 31.17 7.43
C ARG A 228 -49.50 30.01 8.39
N GLU A 229 -50.62 30.03 9.14
CA GLU A 229 -50.98 28.95 10.02
C GLU A 229 -51.22 27.65 9.25
N GLY A 230 -50.57 26.55 9.65
CA GLY A 230 -50.65 25.25 8.99
C GLY A 230 -49.59 24.98 7.87
N ASP A 231 -48.77 25.97 7.49
CA ASP A 231 -47.64 25.75 6.58
C ASP A 231 -46.52 24.94 7.27
N ALA A 232 -45.79 24.20 6.49
CA ALA A 232 -44.57 23.49 7.00
C ALA A 232 -43.54 24.50 7.52
N ALA A 233 -42.82 24.10 8.55
CA ALA A 233 -41.71 24.91 9.10
C ALA A 233 -40.65 25.17 8.00
N LEU A 234 -40.12 26.40 7.96
CA LEU A 234 -39.18 26.86 6.95
C LEU A 234 -37.81 26.24 7.16
N ASP A 235 -37.27 25.62 6.11
CA ASP A 235 -35.88 25.11 6.10
C ASP A 235 -34.91 26.28 5.87
N LEU A 236 -34.01 26.47 6.84
CA LEU A 236 -33.00 27.52 6.87
C LEU A 236 -31.58 27.00 6.59
N SER A 237 -31.43 25.86 5.89
CA SER A 237 -30.13 25.26 5.63
C SER A 237 -29.13 26.22 5.00
N TYR A 238 -29.57 27.06 4.07
CA TYR A 238 -28.74 28.09 3.38
C TYR A 238 -28.75 29.46 4.05
N SER A 239 -29.63 29.69 5.04
CA SER A 239 -29.75 30.99 5.70
C SER A 239 -28.51 31.32 6.53
N VAL A 240 -27.97 32.53 6.32
CA VAL A 240 -26.86 33.09 7.10
C VAL A 240 -27.30 33.55 8.48
N LEU A 241 -28.59 33.89 8.65
CA LEU A 241 -29.19 34.35 9.89
C LEU A 241 -29.75 33.23 10.76
N ARG A 242 -29.78 32.00 10.31
CA ARG A 242 -30.38 30.87 11.06
C ARG A 242 -29.94 30.84 12.51
N SER A 243 -30.88 30.68 13.44
CA SER A 243 -30.58 30.43 14.85
C SER A 243 -29.82 29.13 15.06
N VAL A 244 -29.01 29.11 16.08
CA VAL A 244 -28.13 27.97 16.41
C VAL A 244 -28.77 27.14 17.51
N SER A 245 -28.51 25.83 17.51
CA SER A 245 -28.98 24.94 18.59
C SER A 245 -28.63 25.50 19.98
N PRO A 246 -29.56 25.51 20.91
CA PRO A 246 -29.31 25.93 22.29
C PRO A 246 -28.15 25.16 22.94
N ILE A 247 -27.99 23.88 22.60
CA ILE A 247 -26.88 23.04 23.09
C ILE A 247 -25.52 23.59 22.62
N HIS A 248 -25.43 24.02 21.37
CA HIS A 248 -24.19 24.59 20.85
C HIS A 248 -23.90 25.99 21.44
N VAL A 249 -24.95 26.79 21.70
CA VAL A 249 -24.82 28.06 22.40
C VAL A 249 -24.29 27.84 23.82
N GLU A 250 -24.83 26.86 24.57
CA GLU A 250 -24.35 26.49 25.89
C GLU A 250 -22.88 25.99 25.85
N TYR A 251 -22.52 25.19 24.83
CA TYR A 251 -21.14 24.73 24.60
C TYR A 251 -20.17 25.91 24.48
N LEU A 252 -20.48 26.91 23.64
CA LEU A 252 -19.62 28.09 23.44
C LEU A 252 -19.55 28.94 24.73
N ARG A 253 -20.64 29.07 25.48
CA ARG A 253 -20.64 29.76 26.79
C ARG A 253 -19.71 29.09 27.79
N ASN A 254 -19.73 27.73 27.83
CA ASN A 254 -18.85 26.96 28.69
C ASN A 254 -17.37 27.13 28.33
N MET A 255 -17.06 27.39 27.03
CA MET A 255 -15.74 27.76 26.55
C MET A 255 -15.35 29.22 26.82
N GLY A 256 -16.28 30.06 27.37
CA GLY A 256 -16.05 31.49 27.53
C GLY A 256 -16.09 32.29 26.22
N VAL A 257 -16.60 31.72 25.14
CA VAL A 257 -16.71 32.33 23.82
C VAL A 257 -17.99 33.14 23.72
N GLN A 258 -17.92 34.39 23.25
CA GLN A 258 -19.04 35.29 23.07
C GLN A 258 -19.44 35.49 21.59
N ALA A 259 -18.52 35.27 20.65
CA ALA A 259 -18.83 35.24 19.23
C ALA A 259 -18.03 34.13 18.55
N SER A 260 -18.63 33.51 17.54
CA SER A 260 -17.98 32.40 16.78
C SER A 260 -18.29 32.51 15.31
N MET A 261 -17.31 32.12 14.50
CA MET A 261 -17.48 31.93 13.06
C MET A 261 -16.79 30.62 12.66
N SER A 262 -17.42 29.85 11.79
CA SER A 262 -16.81 28.66 11.20
C SER A 262 -16.88 28.72 9.68
N VAL A 263 -15.80 28.29 9.03
CA VAL A 263 -15.71 28.19 7.56
C VAL A 263 -15.21 26.80 7.22
N SER A 264 -15.98 26.06 6.43
CA SER A 264 -15.70 24.66 6.09
C SER A 264 -14.55 24.54 5.07
N ILE A 265 -13.73 23.51 5.24
CA ILE A 265 -12.72 23.09 4.27
C ILE A 265 -13.23 21.78 3.67
N VAL A 266 -13.81 21.87 2.46
CA VAL A 266 -14.46 20.74 1.77
C VAL A 266 -13.55 20.26 0.64
N ILE A 267 -13.20 18.97 0.66
CA ILE A 267 -12.35 18.33 -0.37
C ILE A 267 -13.12 17.12 -0.92
N ASN A 268 -13.32 17.07 -2.23
CA ASN A 268 -14.04 15.98 -2.92
C ASN A 268 -15.42 15.67 -2.30
N GLY A 269 -16.18 16.72 -1.91
CA GLY A 269 -17.49 16.57 -1.31
C GLY A 269 -17.48 16.05 0.14
N ARG A 270 -16.33 15.95 0.78
CA ARG A 270 -16.17 15.54 2.17
C ARG A 270 -15.65 16.68 3.02
N LEU A 271 -16.14 16.78 4.24
CA LEU A 271 -15.68 17.75 5.21
C LEU A 271 -14.30 17.31 5.73
N TRP A 272 -13.23 17.87 5.14
CA TRP A 272 -11.85 17.60 5.54
C TRP A 272 -11.51 18.27 6.87
N GLY A 273 -12.04 19.49 7.08
CA GLY A 273 -11.79 20.28 8.27
C GLY A 273 -12.60 21.57 8.26
N MET A 274 -12.28 22.47 9.18
CA MET A 274 -12.87 23.82 9.22
C MET A 274 -11.88 24.83 9.82
N LEU A 275 -12.05 26.09 9.48
CA LEU A 275 -11.49 27.20 10.24
C LEU A 275 -12.51 27.60 11.28
N ALA A 276 -12.19 27.40 12.56
CA ALA A 276 -13.05 27.75 13.70
C ALA A 276 -12.48 29.02 14.35
N CYS A 277 -13.33 30.08 14.42
CA CYS A 277 -12.97 31.38 14.93
C CYS A 277 -13.77 31.68 16.23
N HIS A 278 -13.09 32.15 17.26
CA HIS A 278 -13.68 32.48 18.56
C HIS A 278 -13.29 33.89 19.00
N HIS A 279 -14.24 34.61 19.59
CA HIS A 279 -14.00 35.94 20.16
C HIS A 279 -14.57 36.01 21.58
N MET A 280 -13.88 36.73 22.44
CA MET A 280 -14.23 36.79 23.87
C MET A 280 -15.26 37.89 24.19
N THR A 281 -15.67 38.65 23.18
CA THR A 281 -16.77 39.63 23.25
C THR A 281 -17.66 39.46 22.01
N PRO A 282 -18.93 39.94 21.98
CA PRO A 282 -19.73 39.94 20.77
C PRO A 282 -19.00 40.58 19.58
N LEU A 283 -19.05 39.93 18.42
CA LEU A 283 -18.40 40.41 17.21
C LEU A 283 -19.24 40.08 15.98
N GLN A 284 -19.69 41.10 15.27
CA GLN A 284 -20.34 40.96 13.98
C GLN A 284 -19.30 41.21 12.87
N VAL A 285 -18.99 40.15 12.09
CA VAL A 285 -18.10 40.24 10.92
C VAL A 285 -18.95 40.55 9.68
N PRO A 286 -18.67 41.63 8.94
CA PRO A 286 -19.43 42.01 7.75
C PRO A 286 -19.49 40.86 6.72
N TYR A 287 -20.65 40.77 6.03
CA TYR A 287 -20.88 39.71 5.04
C TYR A 287 -19.78 39.60 4.00
N SER A 288 -19.30 40.72 3.46
CA SER A 288 -18.21 40.75 2.47
C SER A 288 -16.89 40.15 2.97
N ILE A 289 -16.54 40.36 4.25
CA ILE A 289 -15.35 39.76 4.87
C ILE A 289 -15.54 38.26 5.07
N ARG A 290 -16.74 37.84 5.46
CA ARG A 290 -17.10 36.42 5.57
C ARG A 290 -16.99 35.69 4.24
N MET A 291 -17.53 36.29 3.16
CA MET A 291 -17.41 35.75 1.80
C MET A 291 -15.96 35.68 1.31
N ALA A 292 -15.15 36.70 1.59
CA ALA A 292 -13.71 36.65 1.28
C ALA A 292 -13.00 35.52 2.04
N THR A 293 -13.39 35.25 3.28
CA THR A 293 -12.87 34.15 4.09
C THR A 293 -13.31 32.79 3.53
N ASP A 294 -14.54 32.68 3.04
CA ASP A 294 -15.04 31.47 2.40
C ASP A 294 -14.26 31.15 1.11
N VAL A 295 -14.04 32.16 0.25
CA VAL A 295 -13.19 32.01 -0.95
C VAL A 295 -11.77 31.55 -0.58
N MET A 296 -11.20 32.15 0.49
CA MET A 296 -9.90 31.73 1.00
C MET A 296 -9.91 30.27 1.46
N ALA A 297 -10.97 29.81 2.13
CA ALA A 297 -11.11 28.41 2.55
C ALA A 297 -11.26 27.44 1.37
N GLN A 298 -11.93 27.84 0.29
CA GLN A 298 -12.02 27.06 -0.94
C GLN A 298 -10.66 26.91 -1.63
N VAL A 299 -9.86 28.01 -1.68
CA VAL A 299 -8.48 27.95 -2.22
C VAL A 299 -7.58 27.12 -1.31
N LEU A 300 -7.75 27.25 0.01
CA LEU A 300 -7.07 26.43 1.00
C LEU A 300 -7.36 24.93 0.75
N ALA A 301 -8.64 24.58 0.59
CA ALA A 301 -9.07 23.20 0.28
C ALA A 301 -8.41 22.65 -0.99
N SER A 302 -8.42 23.43 -2.07
CA SER A 302 -7.77 23.07 -3.34
C SER A 302 -6.26 22.91 -3.18
N SER A 303 -5.61 23.78 -2.38
CA SER A 303 -4.17 23.68 -2.11
C SER A 303 -3.81 22.46 -1.28
N VAL A 304 -4.59 22.15 -0.24
CA VAL A 304 -4.45 20.91 0.57
C VAL A 304 -4.58 19.69 -0.34
N GLN A 305 -5.63 19.62 -1.15
CA GLN A 305 -5.85 18.52 -2.09
C GLN A 305 -4.68 18.34 -3.05
N THR A 306 -4.15 19.44 -3.57
CA THR A 306 -2.99 19.40 -4.49
C THR A 306 -1.74 18.83 -3.81
N ILE A 307 -1.46 19.26 -2.57
CA ILE A 307 -0.30 18.79 -1.80
C ILE A 307 -0.47 17.30 -1.47
N GLU A 308 -1.65 16.87 -0.97
CA GLU A 308 -1.93 15.47 -0.67
C GLU A 308 -1.80 14.58 -1.91
N THR A 309 -2.43 14.97 -3.03
CA THR A 309 -2.38 14.22 -4.28
C THR A 309 -0.95 14.08 -4.80
N ARG A 310 -0.15 15.15 -4.77
CA ARG A 310 1.27 15.08 -5.18
C ARG A 310 2.08 14.16 -4.29
N SER A 311 1.90 14.26 -2.98
CA SER A 311 2.60 13.41 -2.01
C SER A 311 2.24 11.93 -2.22
N GLN A 312 0.96 11.63 -2.38
CA GLN A 312 0.49 10.27 -2.66
C GLN A 312 1.03 9.73 -3.99
N ALA A 313 0.96 10.54 -5.06
CA ALA A 313 1.48 10.13 -6.37
C ALA A 313 2.98 9.84 -6.32
N ALA A 314 3.78 10.69 -5.68
CA ALA A 314 5.22 10.48 -5.52
C ALA A 314 5.54 9.21 -4.72
N ARG A 315 4.81 8.92 -3.64
CA ARG A 315 4.98 7.68 -2.87
C ARG A 315 4.61 6.43 -3.68
N ILE A 316 3.53 6.48 -4.46
CA ILE A 316 3.11 5.37 -5.34
C ILE A 316 4.16 5.13 -6.43
N GLU A 317 4.67 6.20 -7.06
CA GLU A 317 5.72 6.11 -8.08
C GLU A 317 7.01 5.48 -7.52
N GLN A 318 7.48 5.95 -6.37
CA GLN A 318 8.64 5.37 -5.67
C GLN A 318 8.41 3.89 -5.31
N GLY A 319 7.21 3.53 -4.87
CA GLY A 319 6.83 2.13 -4.61
C GLY A 319 6.84 1.28 -5.88
N ALA A 320 6.36 1.82 -7.00
CA ALA A 320 6.34 1.14 -8.29
C ALA A 320 7.76 0.91 -8.85
N GLU A 321 8.65 1.91 -8.73
CA GLU A 321 10.08 1.80 -9.08
C GLU A 321 10.78 0.75 -8.22
N LEU A 322 10.57 0.79 -6.90
CA LEU A 322 11.13 -0.20 -5.98
C LEU A 322 10.68 -1.62 -6.36
N GLY A 323 9.40 -1.82 -6.65
CA GLY A 323 8.88 -3.11 -7.10
C GLY A 323 9.51 -3.58 -8.43
N SER A 324 9.89 -2.67 -9.33
CA SER A 324 10.57 -3.00 -10.58
C SER A 324 12.03 -3.40 -10.35
N CYS A 325 12.75 -2.68 -9.48
CA CYS A 325 14.12 -3.04 -9.06
C CYS A 325 14.16 -4.44 -8.41
N ILE A 326 13.19 -4.76 -7.55
CA ILE A 326 13.07 -6.07 -6.91
C ILE A 326 12.90 -7.17 -7.96
N LEU A 327 11.99 -7.00 -8.95
CA LEU A 327 11.78 -7.99 -10.00
C LEU A 327 13.03 -8.21 -10.87
N GLU A 328 13.75 -7.14 -11.19
CA GLU A 328 14.99 -7.23 -11.94
C GLU A 328 16.04 -8.03 -11.15
N ALA A 329 16.21 -7.74 -9.88
CA ALA A 329 17.11 -8.50 -9.01
C ALA A 329 16.69 -9.98 -8.88
N MET A 330 15.40 -10.26 -8.71
CA MET A 330 14.85 -11.63 -8.66
C MET A 330 15.07 -12.41 -9.95
N SER A 331 15.21 -11.74 -11.10
CA SER A 331 15.52 -12.42 -12.37
C SER A 331 16.97 -12.92 -12.46
N GLN A 332 17.85 -12.41 -11.61
CA GLN A 332 19.27 -12.76 -11.59
C GLN A 332 19.64 -13.66 -10.41
N GLU A 333 18.84 -13.74 -9.38
CA GLU A 333 19.07 -14.51 -8.17
C GLU A 333 17.97 -15.56 -7.95
N ASP A 334 18.38 -16.77 -7.55
CA ASP A 334 17.43 -17.88 -7.38
C ASP A 334 16.65 -17.84 -6.06
N ASN A 335 17.14 -17.12 -5.05
CA ASN A 335 16.51 -17.04 -3.74
C ASN A 335 15.67 -15.76 -3.59
N VAL A 336 14.34 -15.93 -3.54
CA VAL A 336 13.39 -14.82 -3.40
C VAL A 336 13.53 -14.10 -2.05
N VAL A 337 13.74 -14.85 -0.96
CA VAL A 337 13.88 -14.29 0.39
C VAL A 337 15.12 -13.40 0.46
N ARG A 338 16.26 -13.89 -0.01
CA ARG A 338 17.52 -13.14 -0.03
C ARG A 338 17.43 -11.89 -0.89
N THR A 339 16.75 -11.98 -2.05
CA THR A 339 16.52 -10.80 -2.90
C THR A 339 15.66 -9.76 -2.19
N LEU A 340 14.53 -10.16 -1.59
CA LEU A 340 13.65 -9.25 -0.85
C LEU A 340 14.35 -8.65 0.38
N ASP A 341 15.19 -9.42 1.05
CA ASP A 341 16.01 -9.01 2.19
C ASP A 341 16.91 -7.80 1.87
N ALA A 342 17.54 -7.80 0.70
CA ALA A 342 18.36 -6.69 0.23
C ALA A 342 17.58 -5.37 0.05
N TYR A 343 16.26 -5.43 -0.14
CA TYR A 343 15.38 -4.27 -0.32
C TYR A 343 14.48 -4.00 0.90
N ALA A 344 14.60 -4.75 1.97
CA ALA A 344 13.67 -4.75 3.09
C ALA A 344 13.51 -3.39 3.77
N ASP A 345 14.59 -2.63 3.99
CA ASP A 345 14.51 -1.29 4.59
C ASP A 345 13.77 -0.28 3.69
N ARG A 346 13.96 -0.40 2.37
CA ARG A 346 13.24 0.44 1.40
C ARG A 346 11.75 0.08 1.35
N LEU A 347 11.42 -1.21 1.41
CA LEU A 347 10.04 -1.70 1.49
C LEU A 347 9.37 -1.24 2.78
N ARG A 348 10.05 -1.39 3.92
CA ARG A 348 9.59 -0.94 5.22
C ARG A 348 9.26 0.56 5.21
N ALA A 349 10.16 1.38 4.67
CA ALA A 349 9.95 2.82 4.54
C ALA A 349 8.79 3.17 3.59
N ALA A 350 8.69 2.51 2.42
CA ALA A 350 7.63 2.76 1.44
C ALA A 350 6.23 2.42 1.99
N LEU A 351 6.14 1.36 2.81
CA LEU A 351 4.90 0.94 3.47
C LEU A 351 4.63 1.74 4.77
N GLY A 352 5.61 2.51 5.28
CA GLY A 352 5.50 3.18 6.56
C GLY A 352 5.36 2.20 7.73
N ALA A 353 6.14 1.12 7.70
CA ALA A 353 6.16 0.08 8.72
C ALA A 353 7.32 0.24 9.68
N ASP A 354 7.16 -0.22 10.93
CA ASP A 354 8.21 -0.24 11.95
C ASP A 354 9.09 -1.49 11.86
N ALA A 355 8.53 -2.61 11.36
CA ALA A 355 9.26 -3.83 11.04
C ALA A 355 8.72 -4.51 9.79
N LEU A 356 9.53 -5.38 9.18
CA LEU A 356 9.19 -6.19 8.03
C LEU A 356 9.63 -7.63 8.26
N ILE A 357 8.76 -8.59 7.96
CA ILE A 357 9.03 -10.01 7.99
C ILE A 357 8.93 -10.51 6.54
N ILE A 358 9.91 -11.30 6.11
CA ILE A 358 9.90 -11.97 4.81
C ILE A 358 10.07 -13.47 5.09
N SER A 359 9.15 -14.29 4.57
CA SER A 359 9.22 -15.74 4.76
C SER A 359 8.83 -16.48 3.51
N GLN A 360 9.55 -17.58 3.22
CA GLN A 360 9.21 -18.56 2.19
C GLN A 360 9.95 -19.88 2.46
N MET A 361 9.29 -21.01 2.29
CA MET A 361 9.87 -22.35 2.39
C MET A 361 10.58 -22.64 3.73
N GLY A 362 10.16 -22.00 4.83
CA GLY A 362 10.78 -22.12 6.14
C GLY A 362 11.98 -21.19 6.39
N GLU A 363 12.46 -20.49 5.39
CA GLU A 363 13.41 -19.39 5.55
C GLU A 363 12.65 -18.14 6.00
N LEU A 364 13.18 -17.43 7.02
CA LEU A 364 12.56 -16.24 7.60
C LEU A 364 13.61 -15.18 7.88
N THR A 365 13.38 -13.95 7.41
CA THR A 365 14.19 -12.77 7.74
C THR A 365 13.33 -11.68 8.37
N VAL A 366 13.93 -10.88 9.26
CA VAL A 366 13.25 -9.83 10.03
C VAL A 366 14.05 -8.55 9.97
N HIS A 367 13.39 -7.45 9.62
CA HIS A 367 13.95 -6.10 9.64
C HIS A 367 13.19 -5.22 10.61
N GLY A 368 13.93 -4.44 11.41
CA GLY A 368 13.38 -3.62 12.50
C GLY A 368 13.68 -4.22 13.87
N LYS A 369 12.92 -3.81 14.88
CA LYS A 369 13.15 -4.24 16.28
C LYS A 369 12.24 -5.41 16.70
N LEU A 370 11.64 -6.10 15.76
CA LEU A 370 10.78 -7.26 16.03
C LEU A 370 11.64 -8.49 16.34
N ASP A 371 11.27 -9.23 17.38
CA ASP A 371 11.93 -10.49 17.74
C ASP A 371 11.65 -11.59 16.71
N HIS A 372 12.65 -12.44 16.44
CA HIS A 372 12.54 -13.54 15.46
C HIS A 372 11.51 -14.61 15.85
N VAL A 373 11.37 -14.91 17.15
CA VAL A 373 10.38 -15.90 17.63
C VAL A 373 8.97 -15.36 17.40
N LEU A 374 8.75 -14.10 17.79
CA LEU A 374 7.47 -13.44 17.55
C LEU A 374 7.15 -13.33 16.04
N ALA A 375 8.15 -13.05 15.20
CA ALA A 375 7.97 -13.00 13.76
C ALA A 375 7.51 -14.35 13.18
N ALA A 376 8.09 -15.46 13.66
CA ALA A 376 7.66 -16.79 13.28
C ALA A 376 6.21 -17.08 13.73
N ASP A 377 5.86 -16.71 14.97
CA ASP A 377 4.51 -16.84 15.50
C ASP A 377 3.50 -16.02 14.70
N VAL A 378 3.85 -14.81 14.30
CA VAL A 378 3.02 -13.96 13.43
C VAL A 378 2.75 -14.64 12.09
N VAL A 379 3.79 -15.18 11.43
CA VAL A 379 3.63 -15.88 10.14
C VAL A 379 2.72 -17.12 10.29
N HIS A 380 2.87 -17.89 11.37
CA HIS A 380 2.03 -19.06 11.64
C HIS A 380 0.58 -18.70 11.99
N ALA A 381 0.37 -17.56 12.63
CA ALA A 381 -0.95 -17.09 13.04
C ALA A 381 -1.77 -16.46 11.91
N LEU A 382 -1.16 -16.25 10.73
CA LEU A 382 -1.87 -15.69 9.58
C LEU A 382 -3.03 -16.61 9.19
N PRO A 383 -4.28 -16.12 9.15
CA PRO A 383 -5.43 -16.92 8.79
C PRO A 383 -5.25 -17.52 7.39
N HIS A 384 -5.49 -18.83 7.26
CA HIS A 384 -5.41 -19.51 5.96
C HIS A 384 -6.45 -18.97 4.96
N ASP A 385 -7.60 -18.54 5.47
CA ASP A 385 -8.77 -18.08 4.70
C ASP A 385 -8.73 -16.57 4.40
N CYS A 386 -7.72 -15.81 4.87
CA CYS A 386 -7.64 -14.40 4.56
C CYS A 386 -7.21 -14.20 3.10
N GLU A 387 -7.64 -13.07 2.53
CA GLU A 387 -7.25 -12.63 1.19
C GLU A 387 -5.71 -12.57 1.04
N ALA A 388 -5.23 -12.56 -0.19
CA ALA A 388 -3.79 -12.47 -0.47
C ALA A 388 -3.14 -11.20 0.12
N LEU A 389 -3.93 -10.13 0.28
CA LEU A 389 -3.59 -8.92 1.00
C LEU A 389 -4.55 -8.79 2.19
N CYS A 390 -4.04 -8.82 3.41
CA CYS A 390 -4.85 -8.63 4.62
C CYS A 390 -4.18 -7.67 5.60
N GLN A 391 -5.01 -6.94 6.38
CA GLN A 391 -4.52 -5.95 7.32
C GLN A 391 -5.23 -6.05 8.68
N PHE A 392 -4.48 -5.77 9.74
CA PHE A 392 -4.96 -5.56 11.10
C PHE A 392 -4.50 -4.19 11.58
N ASN A 393 -5.35 -3.48 12.31
CA ASN A 393 -5.03 -2.16 12.85
C ASN A 393 -5.19 -2.11 14.37
N GLU A 394 -5.90 -3.08 14.95
CA GLU A 394 -6.22 -3.13 16.38
C GLU A 394 -5.86 -4.50 16.97
N LEU A 395 -5.55 -4.51 18.26
CA LEU A 395 -5.30 -5.77 18.98
C LEU A 395 -6.49 -6.73 18.91
N ALA A 396 -7.71 -6.20 18.75
CA ALA A 396 -8.92 -7.00 18.61
C ALA A 396 -8.97 -7.80 17.31
N ASP A 397 -8.28 -7.37 16.26
CA ASP A 397 -8.23 -8.05 14.95
C ASP A 397 -7.41 -9.35 15.00
N TRP A 398 -6.50 -9.45 15.97
CA TRP A 398 -5.64 -10.61 16.15
C TRP A 398 -6.34 -11.80 16.79
N PRO A 399 -5.96 -13.04 16.45
CA PRO A 399 -6.43 -14.22 17.14
C PRO A 399 -6.20 -14.12 18.66
N PRO A 400 -7.17 -14.52 19.50
CA PRO A 400 -7.06 -14.36 20.96
C PRO A 400 -5.78 -14.95 21.56
N ALA A 401 -5.26 -16.07 21.01
CA ALA A 401 -4.04 -16.72 21.46
C ALA A 401 -2.78 -15.84 21.27
N MET A 402 -2.77 -14.96 20.27
CA MET A 402 -1.63 -14.10 19.94
C MET A 402 -1.60 -12.78 20.73
N ARG A 403 -2.76 -12.31 21.22
CA ARG A 403 -2.87 -10.95 21.80
C ARG A 403 -1.93 -10.69 22.98
N GLY A 404 -1.61 -11.73 23.75
CA GLY A 404 -0.72 -11.60 24.92
C GLY A 404 0.77 -11.58 24.57
N SER A 405 1.18 -12.09 23.41
CA SER A 405 2.58 -12.21 23.00
C SER A 405 3.06 -11.10 22.06
N LEU A 406 2.14 -10.24 21.58
CA LEU A 406 2.46 -9.22 20.56
C LEU A 406 3.35 -8.06 21.04
N GLU A 407 3.55 -7.90 22.35
CA GLU A 407 4.48 -6.89 22.95
C GLU A 407 4.37 -5.47 22.37
N GLY A 408 3.14 -5.06 22.02
CA GLY A 408 2.88 -3.76 21.39
C GLY A 408 2.91 -3.75 19.87
N TRP A 409 3.17 -4.86 19.20
CA TRP A 409 3.06 -5.00 17.75
C TRP A 409 1.61 -5.27 17.35
N VAL A 410 0.88 -4.25 16.96
CA VAL A 410 -0.57 -4.31 16.76
C VAL A 410 -0.97 -4.23 15.29
N GLY A 411 -0.35 -3.32 14.54
CA GLY A 411 -0.63 -3.15 13.12
C GLY A 411 0.06 -4.21 12.27
N MET A 412 -0.66 -4.81 11.32
CA MET A 412 -0.14 -5.80 10.38
C MET A 412 -0.68 -5.54 8.98
N LEU A 413 0.18 -5.67 7.96
CA LEU A 413 -0.19 -5.72 6.55
C LEU A 413 0.55 -6.90 5.91
N ALA A 414 -0.16 -7.97 5.61
CA ALA A 414 0.40 -9.19 5.06
C ALA A 414 0.10 -9.33 3.56
N MET A 415 1.13 -9.69 2.79
CA MET A 415 1.12 -9.94 1.35
C MET A 415 1.52 -11.38 1.08
N LYS A 416 0.57 -12.28 0.79
CA LYS A 416 0.79 -13.70 0.49
C LYS A 416 1.08 -13.87 -1.01
N PHE A 417 2.34 -13.91 -1.40
CA PHE A 417 2.73 -13.95 -2.82
C PHE A 417 2.94 -15.36 -3.38
N ASP A 418 3.18 -16.35 -2.51
CA ASP A 418 3.39 -17.77 -2.89
C ASP A 418 2.76 -18.72 -1.85
N PRO A 419 1.43 -18.88 -1.83
CA PRO A 419 0.76 -19.73 -0.85
C PRO A 419 1.26 -21.17 -0.78
N PRO A 420 1.58 -21.85 -1.90
CA PRO A 420 2.10 -23.23 -1.85
C PRO A 420 3.42 -23.37 -1.08
N SER A 421 4.30 -22.39 -1.16
CA SER A 421 5.60 -22.36 -0.48
C SER A 421 5.58 -21.49 0.79
N GLN A 422 4.40 -21.09 1.26
CA GLN A 422 4.22 -20.18 2.40
C GLN A 422 4.97 -18.84 2.23
N GLY A 423 5.06 -18.36 0.98
CA GLY A 423 5.70 -17.10 0.65
C GLY A 423 4.86 -15.89 1.08
N VAL A 424 5.37 -15.12 2.05
CA VAL A 424 4.69 -13.95 2.60
C VAL A 424 5.67 -12.82 2.93
N VAL A 425 5.22 -11.59 2.72
CA VAL A 425 5.84 -10.37 3.27
C VAL A 425 4.85 -9.75 4.24
N VAL A 426 5.26 -9.53 5.49
CA VAL A 426 4.43 -8.93 6.54
C VAL A 426 5.07 -7.65 7.03
N ALA A 427 4.38 -6.54 6.84
CA ALA A 427 4.76 -5.25 7.43
C ALA A 427 4.04 -5.11 8.78
N MET A 428 4.80 -4.70 9.81
CA MET A 428 4.32 -4.58 11.18
C MET A 428 4.42 -3.14 11.65
N ARG A 429 3.45 -2.70 12.45
CA ARG A 429 3.45 -1.41 13.16
C ARG A 429 3.31 -1.62 14.65
N LEU A 430 4.03 -0.81 15.40
CA LEU A 430 3.85 -0.71 16.85
C LEU A 430 2.52 -0.05 17.19
N GLU A 431 2.00 -0.34 18.37
CA GLU A 431 0.90 0.45 18.93
C GLU A 431 1.33 1.91 19.04
N GLN A 432 0.46 2.80 18.63
CA GLN A 432 0.64 4.21 18.96
C GLN A 432 0.21 4.41 20.43
N LEU A 433 1.20 4.56 21.31
CA LEU A 433 0.96 5.14 22.63
C LEU A 433 0.62 6.62 22.41
N GLU A 434 -0.58 6.90 21.92
CA GLU A 434 -1.02 8.27 21.71
C GLU A 434 -1.49 8.83 23.03
N LEU A 435 -0.77 9.82 23.56
CA LEU A 435 -1.25 10.65 24.65
C LEU A 435 -2.26 11.65 24.06
N VAL A 436 -3.50 11.21 23.96
CA VAL A 436 -4.56 12.08 23.42
C VAL A 436 -4.84 13.20 24.44
N ARG A 437 -4.63 14.43 24.01
CA ARG A 437 -4.94 15.63 24.78
C ARG A 437 -6.34 16.10 24.41
N TRP A 438 -7.33 15.58 25.12
CA TRP A 438 -8.70 15.99 24.91
C TRP A 438 -8.93 17.41 25.42
N GLY A 439 -9.68 18.22 24.67
CA GLY A 439 -10.20 19.50 25.15
C GLY A 439 -11.36 19.29 26.15
N GLY A 440 -11.06 18.67 27.29
CA GLY A 440 -12.02 18.19 28.28
C GLY A 440 -12.31 16.69 28.20
N LYS A 441 -12.84 16.08 29.27
CA LYS A 441 -13.22 14.67 29.30
C LYS A 441 -14.25 14.38 28.20
N PRO A 442 -14.07 13.35 27.35
CA PRO A 442 -14.92 13.13 26.16
C PRO A 442 -16.36 12.67 26.45
N ASP A 443 -16.72 12.48 27.72
CA ASP A 443 -18.04 12.01 28.14
C ASP A 443 -19.07 13.14 28.17
N LYS A 444 -20.26 12.93 27.56
CA LYS A 444 -21.42 13.79 27.75
C LYS A 444 -22.22 13.34 28.99
N ILE A 445 -22.66 14.28 29.78
CA ILE A 445 -23.45 14.01 31.00
C ILE A 445 -24.93 14.22 30.70
N VAL A 446 -25.75 13.25 31.05
CA VAL A 446 -27.23 13.42 31.06
C VAL A 446 -27.63 14.20 32.32
N ALA A 447 -28.10 15.42 32.14
CA ALA A 447 -28.68 16.21 33.22
C ALA A 447 -30.20 16.16 33.18
N HIS A 448 -30.85 16.07 34.36
CA HIS A 448 -32.31 16.12 34.49
C HIS A 448 -32.70 17.57 34.76
N GLY A 449 -33.36 18.21 33.78
CA GLY A 449 -33.90 19.56 33.90
C GLY A 449 -35.44 19.58 34.05
N PRO A 450 -36.06 20.76 34.16
CA PRO A 450 -37.51 20.89 34.28
C PRO A 450 -38.33 20.32 33.11
N LEU A 451 -37.63 20.08 31.95
CA LEU A 451 -38.23 19.55 30.73
C LEU A 451 -37.84 18.07 30.48
N GLY A 452 -37.30 17.37 31.48
CA GLY A 452 -36.88 15.99 31.40
C GLY A 452 -35.33 15.83 31.26
N PRO A 453 -34.84 14.60 31.02
CA PRO A 453 -33.43 14.32 30.81
C PRO A 453 -32.94 14.96 29.51
N ARG A 454 -31.79 15.64 29.56
CA ARG A 454 -31.12 16.21 28.37
C ARG A 454 -29.62 15.92 28.41
N LEU A 455 -29.00 15.78 27.25
CA LEU A 455 -27.56 15.82 27.16
C LEU A 455 -27.07 17.25 27.36
N THR A 456 -26.18 17.43 28.33
CA THR A 456 -25.51 18.72 28.53
C THR A 456 -24.18 18.72 27.79
N PRO A 457 -23.81 19.86 27.15
CA PRO A 457 -22.47 20.03 26.61
C PRO A 457 -21.46 19.95 27.76
N ARG A 458 -20.23 19.66 27.45
CA ARG A 458 -19.14 19.55 28.44
C ARG A 458 -18.98 20.84 29.21
N GLY A 459 -18.91 20.72 30.52
CA GLY A 459 -18.73 21.85 31.42
C GLY A 459 -17.28 22.28 31.64
N SER A 460 -16.33 21.49 31.21
CA SER A 460 -14.90 21.78 31.33
C SER A 460 -14.13 21.47 30.05
N PHE A 461 -13.28 22.37 29.63
CA PHE A 461 -12.37 22.28 28.51
C PHE A 461 -10.91 22.21 28.95
N ALA A 462 -10.66 22.00 30.25
CA ALA A 462 -9.32 21.72 30.75
C ALA A 462 -8.76 20.47 30.10
N GLU A 463 -7.46 20.49 29.76
CA GLU A 463 -6.79 19.36 29.12
C GLU A 463 -6.97 18.07 29.92
N TRP A 464 -7.56 17.05 29.29
CA TRP A 464 -7.68 15.71 29.84
C TRP A 464 -6.84 14.76 28.98
N ARG A 465 -6.01 13.95 29.61
CA ARG A 465 -5.06 13.07 28.91
C ARG A 465 -5.54 11.64 28.98
N GLU A 466 -5.63 11.02 27.83
CA GLU A 466 -5.93 9.61 27.67
C GLU A 466 -4.77 8.91 26.98
N THR A 467 -4.40 7.75 27.51
CA THR A 467 -3.43 6.89 26.82
C THR A 467 -4.22 5.83 26.05
N VAL A 468 -4.27 5.98 24.75
CA VAL A 468 -4.83 4.94 23.87
C VAL A 468 -3.81 3.83 23.70
N ARG A 469 -4.24 2.58 23.95
CA ARG A 469 -3.41 1.37 23.79
C ARG A 469 -4.09 0.39 22.87
N GLY A 470 -3.30 -0.54 22.29
CA GLY A 470 -3.81 -1.63 21.47
C GLY A 470 -4.31 -1.22 20.09
N LYS A 471 -3.94 -0.01 19.61
CA LYS A 471 -4.25 0.48 18.27
C LYS A 471 -2.97 0.96 17.59
N ALA A 472 -2.79 0.61 16.32
CA ALA A 472 -1.75 1.16 15.46
C ALA A 472 -2.33 2.23 14.54
N GLU A 473 -1.46 3.05 13.92
CA GLU A 473 -1.88 3.93 12.85
C GLU A 473 -2.47 3.10 11.70
N PRO A 474 -3.69 3.37 11.23
CA PRO A 474 -4.27 2.62 10.10
C PRO A 474 -3.42 2.72 8.84
N TRP A 475 -3.38 1.64 8.05
CA TRP A 475 -2.71 1.64 6.76
C TRP A 475 -3.42 2.59 5.80
N ASP A 476 -2.73 3.62 5.32
CA ASP A 476 -3.30 4.58 4.37
C ASP A 476 -3.54 3.94 2.99
N SER A 477 -4.41 4.55 2.19
CA SER A 477 -4.73 4.05 0.85
C SER A 477 -3.50 3.95 -0.07
N THR A 478 -2.48 4.76 0.19
CA THR A 478 -1.22 4.76 -0.56
C THR A 478 -0.38 3.53 -0.21
N ALA A 479 -0.22 3.21 1.07
CA ALA A 479 0.48 2.00 1.51
C ALA A 479 -0.21 0.73 0.99
N LEU A 480 -1.56 0.69 1.05
CA LEU A 480 -2.34 -0.42 0.50
C LEU A 480 -2.17 -0.56 -1.02
N THR A 481 -2.12 0.56 -1.75
CA THR A 481 -1.88 0.56 -3.20
C THR A 481 -0.48 0.03 -3.54
N ILE A 482 0.55 0.48 -2.82
CA ILE A 482 1.94 0.01 -2.98
C ILE A 482 2.02 -1.50 -2.68
N ALA A 483 1.42 -1.94 -1.58
CA ALA A 483 1.39 -3.35 -1.20
C ALA A 483 0.68 -4.22 -2.25
N ALA A 484 -0.47 -3.79 -2.76
CA ALA A 484 -1.22 -4.49 -3.81
C ALA A 484 -0.43 -4.59 -5.13
N GLN A 485 0.26 -3.52 -5.54
CA GLN A 485 1.11 -3.52 -6.72
C GLN A 485 2.31 -4.45 -6.57
N LEU A 486 2.97 -4.42 -5.42
CA LEU A 486 4.10 -5.31 -5.10
C LEU A 486 3.64 -6.77 -5.10
N LEU A 487 2.56 -7.08 -4.39
CA LEU A 487 1.97 -8.42 -4.34
C LEU A 487 1.67 -8.96 -5.73
N ALA A 488 1.00 -8.16 -6.58
CA ALA A 488 0.68 -8.56 -7.95
C ALA A 488 1.94 -8.84 -8.80
N LYS A 489 3.01 -8.08 -8.60
CA LYS A 489 4.30 -8.30 -9.28
C LYS A 489 4.97 -9.58 -8.79
N LEU A 490 5.07 -9.79 -7.47
CA LEU A 490 5.67 -10.96 -6.86
C LEU A 490 4.94 -12.25 -7.26
N THR A 491 3.61 -12.26 -7.14
CA THR A 491 2.77 -13.42 -7.50
C THR A 491 2.96 -13.81 -8.97
N ARG A 492 2.98 -12.83 -9.89
CA ARG A 492 3.21 -13.12 -11.31
C ARG A 492 4.60 -13.68 -11.58
N PHE A 493 5.63 -13.13 -10.93
CA PHE A 493 6.99 -13.58 -11.08
C PHE A 493 7.15 -15.02 -10.61
N VAL A 494 6.68 -15.33 -9.39
CA VAL A 494 6.76 -16.69 -8.82
C VAL A 494 5.95 -17.68 -9.64
N ALA A 495 4.75 -17.32 -10.09
CA ALA A 495 3.93 -18.18 -10.95
C ALA A 495 4.62 -18.48 -12.30
N ALA A 496 5.23 -17.47 -12.93
CA ALA A 496 5.98 -17.66 -14.18
C ALA A 496 7.17 -18.59 -13.98
N ARG A 497 7.92 -18.42 -12.89
CA ARG A 497 9.07 -19.26 -12.53
C ARG A 497 8.66 -20.70 -12.24
N ASN A 498 7.59 -20.90 -11.45
CA ASN A 498 7.08 -22.24 -11.17
C ASN A 498 6.61 -22.95 -12.45
N ALA A 499 5.96 -22.21 -13.36
CA ALA A 499 5.58 -22.75 -14.68
C ALA A 499 6.78 -23.13 -15.55
N GLU A 500 7.89 -22.41 -15.48
CA GLU A 500 9.13 -22.75 -16.18
C GLU A 500 9.77 -24.01 -15.61
N ILE A 501 9.84 -24.13 -14.28
CA ILE A 501 10.33 -25.32 -13.59
C ILE A 501 9.49 -26.56 -13.95
N ASP A 502 8.16 -26.43 -13.94
CA ASP A 502 7.24 -27.53 -14.29
C ASP A 502 7.37 -27.94 -15.75
N ARG A 503 7.58 -27.00 -16.68
CA ARG A 503 7.86 -27.31 -18.11
C ARG A 503 9.16 -28.08 -18.25
N ALA A 504 10.24 -27.59 -17.63
CA ALA A 504 11.53 -28.26 -17.67
C ALA A 504 11.44 -29.68 -17.09
N ARG A 505 10.70 -29.85 -15.97
CA ARG A 505 10.44 -31.16 -15.37
C ARG A 505 9.65 -32.09 -16.30
N THR A 506 8.64 -31.57 -16.99
CA THR A 506 7.79 -32.33 -17.92
C THR A 506 8.59 -32.76 -19.17
N GLU A 507 9.41 -31.87 -19.73
CA GLU A 507 10.29 -32.18 -20.86
C GLU A 507 11.30 -33.25 -20.49
N LEU A 508 11.88 -33.16 -19.29
CA LEU A 508 12.77 -34.15 -18.72
C LEU A 508 12.13 -35.55 -18.64
N MET A 509 10.90 -35.61 -18.06
CA MET A 509 10.16 -36.86 -17.94
C MET A 509 9.83 -37.49 -19.31
N ALA A 510 9.50 -36.66 -20.32
CA ALA A 510 9.21 -37.11 -21.67
C ALA A 510 10.47 -37.71 -22.36
N MET A 511 11.63 -37.02 -22.27
CA MET A 511 12.90 -37.51 -22.81
C MET A 511 13.32 -38.83 -22.13
N LEU A 512 13.21 -38.92 -20.80
CA LEU A 512 13.56 -40.14 -20.06
C LEU A 512 12.67 -41.31 -20.46
N GLY A 513 11.35 -41.06 -20.64
CA GLY A 513 10.41 -42.09 -21.08
C GLY A 513 10.78 -42.68 -22.46
N HIS A 514 11.26 -41.86 -23.38
CA HIS A 514 11.74 -42.28 -24.69
C HIS A 514 13.02 -43.10 -24.59
N ASP A 515 14.03 -42.58 -23.86
CA ASP A 515 15.37 -43.20 -23.80
C ASP A 515 15.43 -44.48 -22.94
N LEU A 516 14.44 -44.70 -22.05
CA LEU A 516 14.26 -45.97 -21.36
C LEU A 516 13.50 -46.99 -22.20
N ARG A 517 12.60 -46.56 -23.09
CA ARG A 517 11.81 -47.45 -23.94
C ARG A 517 12.69 -48.20 -24.97
N ASP A 518 13.69 -47.51 -25.56
CA ASP A 518 14.58 -48.08 -26.60
C ASP A 518 15.38 -49.29 -26.09
N PRO A 519 16.15 -49.23 -24.97
CA PRO A 519 16.88 -50.39 -24.47
C PRO A 519 15.93 -51.49 -23.96
N LEU A 520 14.73 -51.14 -23.43
CA LEU A 520 13.74 -52.15 -23.04
C LEU A 520 13.20 -52.88 -24.25
N GLN A 521 12.93 -52.22 -25.38
CA GLN A 521 12.54 -52.89 -26.63
C GLN A 521 13.65 -53.79 -27.17
N ALA A 522 14.93 -53.35 -27.06
CA ALA A 522 16.06 -54.18 -27.48
C ALA A 522 16.20 -55.46 -26.63
N ILE A 523 15.94 -55.39 -25.32
CA ILE A 523 15.89 -56.54 -24.40
C ILE A 523 14.73 -57.46 -24.76
N ASN A 524 13.51 -56.91 -24.95
CA ASN A 524 12.33 -57.70 -25.31
C ASN A 524 12.52 -58.39 -26.67
N MET A 525 13.09 -57.72 -27.67
CA MET A 525 13.38 -58.31 -28.98
C MET A 525 14.46 -59.40 -28.88
N ALA A 526 15.48 -59.20 -28.04
CA ALA A 526 16.51 -60.18 -27.76
C ALA A 526 15.92 -61.42 -27.04
N GLY A 527 15.00 -61.23 -26.07
CA GLY A 527 14.26 -62.31 -25.43
C GLY A 527 13.41 -63.14 -26.41
N ALA A 528 12.68 -62.45 -27.30
CA ALA A 528 11.89 -63.15 -28.34
C ALA A 528 12.72 -63.94 -29.35
N LEU A 529 13.96 -63.51 -29.61
CA LEU A 529 14.91 -64.26 -30.45
C LEU A 529 15.46 -65.48 -29.75
N ILE A 530 15.69 -65.43 -28.44
CA ILE A 530 16.09 -66.60 -27.63
C ILE A 530 14.97 -67.65 -27.63
N GLU A 531 13.73 -67.24 -27.45
CA GLU A 531 12.54 -68.15 -27.49
C GLU A 531 12.42 -68.88 -28.85
N ARG A 532 12.87 -68.23 -29.92
CA ARG A 532 12.85 -68.81 -31.28
C ARG A 532 14.08 -69.65 -31.62
N GLY A 533 14.98 -69.89 -30.66
CA GLY A 533 16.13 -70.79 -30.84
C GLY A 533 17.32 -70.20 -31.60
N SER A 534 17.40 -68.91 -31.81
CA SER A 534 18.51 -68.26 -32.55
C SER A 534 19.68 -67.93 -31.63
N GLY A 535 20.88 -68.23 -32.03
CA GLY A 535 22.23 -68.14 -31.48
C GLY A 535 22.48 -67.20 -30.29
N THR A 536 22.97 -67.74 -29.19
CA THR A 536 22.86 -67.22 -27.83
C THR A 536 23.88 -66.13 -27.44
N GLN A 537 25.12 -66.17 -27.95
CA GLN A 537 26.21 -65.27 -27.44
C GLN A 537 26.07 -63.80 -27.84
N THR A 538 25.61 -63.49 -29.06
CA THR A 538 25.40 -62.14 -29.56
C THR A 538 24.16 -61.50 -28.92
N ILE A 539 23.12 -62.30 -28.62
CA ILE A 539 21.88 -61.87 -28.01
C ILE A 539 22.14 -61.54 -26.54
N GLY A 540 22.89 -62.40 -25.82
CA GLY A 540 23.30 -62.14 -24.42
C GLY A 540 24.06 -60.82 -24.29
N ARG A 541 25.01 -60.51 -25.18
CA ARG A 541 25.74 -59.24 -25.22
C ARG A 541 24.80 -58.03 -25.45
N ARG A 542 23.77 -58.17 -26.29
CA ARG A 542 22.79 -57.09 -26.54
C ARG A 542 21.90 -56.84 -25.29
N ILE A 543 21.50 -57.85 -24.60
CA ILE A 543 20.72 -57.73 -23.34
C ILE A 543 21.60 -57.03 -22.30
N GLN A 544 22.83 -57.50 -22.10
CA GLN A 544 23.76 -56.91 -21.14
C GLN A 544 24.07 -55.45 -21.44
N SER A 545 24.32 -55.08 -22.70
CA SER A 545 24.55 -53.71 -23.13
C SER A 545 23.33 -52.81 -22.89
N SER A 546 22.11 -53.30 -23.16
CA SER A 546 20.88 -52.57 -22.95
C SER A 546 20.58 -52.38 -21.45
N SER A 547 20.84 -53.43 -20.64
CA SER A 547 20.70 -53.39 -19.18
C SER A 547 21.65 -52.36 -18.55
N ASN A 548 22.95 -52.41 -18.92
CA ASN A 548 23.96 -51.46 -18.44
C ASN A 548 23.62 -50.01 -18.85
N ARG A 549 23.01 -49.83 -20.02
CA ARG A 549 22.55 -48.50 -20.48
C ARG A 549 21.41 -47.99 -19.63
N MET A 550 20.41 -48.84 -19.31
CA MET A 550 19.31 -48.48 -18.42
C MET A 550 19.78 -48.13 -17.00
N GLN A 551 20.71 -48.93 -16.44
CA GLN A 551 21.28 -48.64 -15.12
C GLN A 551 21.96 -47.27 -15.07
N ARG A 552 22.76 -46.92 -16.11
CA ARG A 552 23.38 -45.60 -16.22
C ARG A 552 22.33 -44.47 -16.31
N LEU A 553 21.27 -44.62 -17.11
CA LEU A 553 20.20 -43.65 -17.23
C LEU A 553 19.46 -43.43 -15.89
N ILE A 554 19.15 -44.52 -15.19
CA ILE A 554 18.51 -44.43 -13.86
C ILE A 554 19.44 -43.73 -12.86
N GLY A 555 20.76 -44.05 -12.88
CA GLY A 555 21.76 -43.38 -12.06
C GLY A 555 21.82 -41.88 -12.31
N HIS A 556 21.85 -41.46 -13.60
CA HIS A 556 21.81 -40.04 -13.95
C HIS A 556 20.57 -39.32 -13.50
N VAL A 557 19.38 -39.96 -13.56
CA VAL A 557 18.11 -39.40 -13.06
C VAL A 557 18.12 -39.20 -11.53
N LEU A 558 18.63 -40.21 -10.83
CA LEU A 558 18.73 -40.16 -9.35
C LEU A 558 19.73 -39.07 -8.93
N ASP A 559 20.90 -38.98 -9.61
CA ASP A 559 21.88 -37.91 -9.36
C ASP A 559 21.26 -36.53 -9.62
N MET A 560 20.56 -36.35 -10.74
CA MET A 560 19.88 -35.10 -11.09
C MET A 560 18.78 -34.74 -10.08
N SER A 561 17.99 -35.71 -9.63
CA SER A 561 16.95 -35.48 -8.61
C SER A 561 17.54 -35.01 -7.28
N ARG A 562 18.70 -35.57 -6.88
CA ARG A 562 19.41 -35.17 -5.66
C ARG A 562 20.01 -33.77 -5.78
N ILE A 563 20.59 -33.43 -6.94
CA ILE A 563 21.15 -32.11 -7.22
C ILE A 563 20.04 -31.06 -7.16
N ASN A 564 18.92 -31.28 -7.86
CA ASN A 564 17.79 -30.34 -7.91
C ASN A 564 17.02 -30.23 -6.59
N GLY A 565 17.05 -31.30 -5.76
CA GLY A 565 16.46 -31.28 -4.43
C GLY A 565 17.31 -30.62 -3.35
N GLY A 566 18.48 -30.06 -3.71
CA GLY A 566 19.39 -29.43 -2.74
C GLY A 566 20.10 -30.40 -1.79
N ILE A 567 19.89 -31.71 -1.94
CA ILE A 567 20.46 -32.75 -1.05
C ILE A 567 21.94 -33.00 -1.37
N GLY A 568 22.40 -32.58 -2.57
CA GLY A 568 23.75 -32.84 -3.07
C GLY A 568 23.97 -34.30 -3.48
N LEU A 569 25.14 -34.60 -4.02
CA LEU A 569 25.47 -35.95 -4.56
C LEU A 569 25.82 -36.99 -3.49
N GLY A 570 25.89 -36.56 -2.21
CA GLY A 570 26.18 -37.48 -1.07
C GLY A 570 27.55 -38.12 -1.23
N MET A 571 28.64 -37.31 -1.26
CA MET A 571 29.99 -37.78 -1.46
C MET A 571 30.60 -38.46 -0.23
N ASN A 572 31.42 -39.46 -0.44
CA ASN A 572 32.18 -40.15 0.60
C ASN A 572 33.68 -40.12 0.30
N PRO A 573 34.36 -38.96 0.50
CA PRO A 573 35.78 -38.82 0.13
C PRO A 573 36.71 -39.64 1.03
N ALA A 574 37.67 -40.31 0.41
CA ALA A 574 38.72 -41.06 1.09
C ALA A 574 40.07 -40.77 0.43
N MET A 575 41.16 -40.95 1.19
CA MET A 575 42.53 -40.82 0.67
C MET A 575 42.77 -41.92 -0.37
N THR A 576 42.99 -41.52 -1.63
CA THR A 576 43.03 -42.44 -2.79
C THR A 576 44.21 -42.10 -3.68
N ASP A 577 44.85 -43.15 -4.23
CA ASP A 577 45.82 -42.99 -5.30
C ASP A 577 45.11 -42.93 -6.66
N LEU A 578 45.02 -41.71 -7.21
CA LEU A 578 44.37 -41.45 -8.49
C LEU A 578 45.14 -42.11 -9.67
N GLY A 579 46.46 -42.32 -9.56
CA GLY A 579 47.27 -43.00 -10.57
C GLY A 579 46.84 -44.46 -10.73
N ALA A 580 46.66 -45.17 -9.62
CA ALA A 580 46.14 -46.54 -9.62
C ALA A 580 44.74 -46.65 -10.23
N VAL A 581 43.80 -45.78 -9.78
CA VAL A 581 42.41 -45.73 -10.27
C VAL A 581 42.34 -45.48 -11.78
N ILE A 582 43.11 -44.51 -12.30
CA ILE A 582 43.13 -44.20 -13.75
C ILE A 582 43.69 -45.37 -14.51
N THR A 583 44.76 -46.02 -14.05
CA THR A 583 45.38 -47.16 -14.72
C THR A 583 44.42 -48.34 -14.82
N GLU A 584 43.74 -48.68 -13.69
CA GLU A 584 42.76 -49.76 -13.66
C GLU A 584 41.58 -49.49 -14.61
N LEU A 585 41.03 -48.28 -14.60
CA LEU A 585 39.93 -47.90 -15.49
C LEU A 585 40.32 -47.95 -16.98
N VAL A 586 41.55 -47.51 -17.32
CA VAL A 586 42.02 -47.55 -18.71
C VAL A 586 42.30 -48.97 -19.14
N ASP A 587 42.79 -49.85 -18.27
CA ASP A 587 43.03 -51.28 -18.59
C ASP A 587 41.69 -51.99 -18.83
N GLU A 588 40.65 -51.74 -18.04
CA GLU A 588 39.29 -52.24 -18.31
C GLU A 588 38.75 -51.76 -19.68
N LEU A 589 38.99 -50.50 -20.01
CA LEU A 589 38.59 -49.95 -21.34
C LEU A 589 39.37 -50.53 -22.50
N ARG A 590 40.66 -50.87 -22.34
CA ARG A 590 41.42 -51.57 -23.32
C ARG A 590 40.90 -52.99 -23.64
N GLU A 591 40.49 -53.72 -22.60
CA GLU A 591 39.82 -55.00 -22.74
C GLU A 591 38.47 -54.90 -23.44
N ALA A 592 37.67 -53.89 -23.05
CA ALA A 592 36.35 -53.66 -23.61
C ALA A 592 36.35 -53.15 -25.05
N HIS A 593 37.44 -52.42 -25.46
CA HIS A 593 37.59 -51.78 -26.77
C HIS A 593 38.95 -52.13 -27.44
N PRO A 594 39.14 -53.34 -27.91
CA PRO A 594 40.44 -53.81 -28.50
C PRO A 594 40.93 -53.00 -29.71
N GLY A 595 40.07 -52.22 -30.34
CA GLY A 595 40.40 -51.34 -31.47
C GLY A 595 40.75 -49.89 -31.08
N ALA A 596 40.75 -49.52 -29.84
CA ALA A 596 41.11 -48.19 -29.35
C ALA A 596 42.48 -48.19 -28.70
N THR A 597 43.30 -47.18 -29.03
CA THR A 597 44.63 -46.99 -28.46
C THR A 597 44.59 -45.96 -27.33
N PHE A 598 45.06 -46.30 -26.12
CA PHE A 598 45.19 -45.42 -25.01
C PHE A 598 46.61 -45.11 -24.63
N GLN A 599 46.98 -43.87 -24.49
CA GLN A 599 48.29 -43.40 -24.03
C GLN A 599 48.13 -42.84 -22.62
N LEU A 600 48.83 -43.45 -21.65
CA LEU A 600 48.84 -43.01 -20.24
C LEU A 600 50.11 -42.21 -19.99
N ASP A 601 49.94 -41.03 -19.37
CA ASP A 601 51.01 -40.18 -18.85
C ASP A 601 50.74 -39.98 -17.34
N VAL A 602 51.11 -41.03 -16.60
CA VAL A 602 50.94 -41.10 -15.14
C VAL A 602 52.30 -41.36 -14.52
N PRO A 603 53.08 -40.30 -14.17
CA PRO A 603 54.46 -40.44 -13.78
C PRO A 603 54.66 -41.07 -12.39
N GLY A 604 53.62 -41.19 -11.58
CA GLY A 604 53.69 -41.80 -10.23
C GLY A 604 52.38 -41.71 -9.45
N PRO A 605 52.34 -42.18 -8.22
CA PRO A 605 51.14 -42.10 -7.38
C PRO A 605 50.82 -40.65 -7.03
N VAL A 606 49.54 -40.27 -7.20
CA VAL A 606 48.99 -38.96 -6.79
C VAL A 606 47.90 -39.19 -5.76
N MET A 607 48.22 -38.95 -4.49
CA MET A 607 47.31 -39.12 -3.39
C MET A 607 46.37 -37.91 -3.26
N ALA A 608 45.06 -38.13 -3.30
CA ALA A 608 44.04 -37.10 -3.13
C ALA A 608 42.88 -37.59 -2.26
N VAL A 609 42.21 -36.68 -1.57
CA VAL A 609 41.01 -36.98 -0.78
C VAL A 609 39.79 -36.84 -1.68
N VAL A 610 39.33 -37.95 -2.25
CA VAL A 610 38.23 -38.00 -3.23
C VAL A 610 37.30 -39.19 -3.01
N ASP A 611 36.06 -39.05 -3.50
CA ASP A 611 35.14 -40.18 -3.63
C ASP A 611 35.48 -40.93 -4.91
N VAL A 612 36.03 -42.15 -4.75
CA VAL A 612 36.56 -42.99 -5.86
C VAL A 612 35.48 -43.29 -6.90
N ASP A 613 34.31 -43.72 -6.46
CA ASP A 613 33.21 -44.13 -7.35
C ASP A 613 32.75 -42.92 -8.20
N ARG A 614 32.69 -41.73 -7.60
CA ARG A 614 32.35 -40.49 -8.29
C ARG A 614 33.45 -40.03 -9.29
N ILE A 615 34.70 -40.14 -8.90
CA ILE A 615 35.81 -39.80 -9.83
C ILE A 615 35.86 -40.80 -11.02
N VAL A 616 35.67 -42.09 -10.75
CA VAL A 616 35.52 -43.09 -11.83
C VAL A 616 34.37 -42.76 -12.76
N GLN A 617 33.21 -42.30 -12.20
CA GLN A 617 32.06 -41.84 -12.99
C GLN A 617 32.42 -40.64 -13.89
N VAL A 618 33.17 -39.65 -13.39
CA VAL A 618 33.67 -38.52 -14.17
C VAL A 618 34.57 -39.00 -15.33
N LEU A 619 35.57 -39.84 -15.02
CA LEU A 619 36.53 -40.34 -15.99
C LEU A 619 35.87 -41.22 -17.06
N ALA A 620 34.94 -42.10 -16.64
CA ALA A 620 34.18 -42.94 -17.56
C ALA A 620 33.34 -42.09 -18.54
N ASN A 621 32.74 -41.00 -18.08
CA ASN A 621 32.02 -40.06 -18.94
C ASN A 621 32.96 -39.36 -19.96
N LEU A 622 34.11 -38.87 -19.51
CA LEU A 622 35.08 -38.20 -20.38
C LEU A 622 35.73 -39.16 -21.41
N LEU A 623 36.12 -40.36 -20.97
CA LEU A 623 36.70 -41.39 -21.82
C LEU A 623 35.68 -41.93 -22.82
N SER A 624 34.43 -42.14 -22.42
CA SER A 624 33.34 -42.50 -23.32
C SER A 624 33.12 -41.42 -24.40
N ASN A 625 33.16 -40.13 -24.02
CA ASN A 625 33.08 -39.04 -24.99
C ASN A 625 34.29 -39.07 -25.96
N ALA A 626 35.50 -39.27 -25.47
CA ALA A 626 36.71 -39.38 -26.32
C ALA A 626 36.62 -40.53 -27.33
N LEU A 627 36.10 -41.71 -26.90
CA LEU A 627 35.90 -42.87 -27.77
C LEU A 627 34.82 -42.62 -28.84
N HIS A 628 33.78 -41.88 -28.53
CA HIS A 628 32.65 -41.64 -29.46
C HIS A 628 32.92 -40.49 -30.44
N HIS A 629 33.61 -39.44 -29.98
CA HIS A 629 33.81 -38.20 -30.72
C HIS A 629 35.24 -38.08 -31.33
N GLY A 630 36.18 -38.85 -30.83
CA GLY A 630 37.54 -38.86 -31.36
C GLY A 630 37.64 -39.46 -32.79
N GLU A 631 38.70 -39.11 -33.52
CA GLU A 631 39.00 -39.69 -34.83
C GLU A 631 39.40 -41.17 -34.68
N LEU A 632 38.86 -42.00 -35.57
CA LEU A 632 39.13 -43.44 -35.56
C LEU A 632 40.64 -43.72 -35.84
N GLY A 633 41.23 -44.59 -35.01
CA GLY A 633 42.62 -44.98 -35.13
C GLY A 633 43.61 -44.02 -34.47
N GLN A 634 43.14 -42.90 -33.92
CA GLN A 634 44.00 -42.01 -33.15
C GLN A 634 44.00 -42.43 -31.66
N ALA A 635 45.12 -42.16 -30.97
CA ALA A 635 45.27 -42.51 -29.57
C ALA A 635 44.50 -41.49 -28.66
N ILE A 636 43.85 -42.03 -27.62
CA ILE A 636 43.27 -41.23 -26.55
C ILE A 636 44.30 -41.07 -25.44
N GLY A 637 44.70 -39.83 -25.15
CA GLY A 637 45.66 -39.52 -24.10
C GLY A 637 44.97 -39.32 -22.74
N VAL A 638 45.51 -39.89 -21.68
CA VAL A 638 45.11 -39.64 -20.30
C VAL A 638 46.35 -39.26 -19.50
N GLY A 639 46.38 -38.03 -19.00
CA GLY A 639 47.46 -37.50 -18.17
C GLY A 639 47.02 -37.23 -16.75
N LEU A 640 47.91 -37.48 -15.78
CA LEU A 640 47.71 -37.11 -14.36
C LEU A 640 48.95 -36.43 -13.83
N HIS A 641 48.80 -35.20 -13.33
CA HIS A 641 49.88 -34.43 -12.74
C HIS A 641 49.43 -33.79 -11.45
N ALA A 642 50.31 -33.61 -10.48
CA ALA A 642 50.07 -32.78 -9.29
C ALA A 642 50.69 -31.39 -9.55
N VAL A 643 49.82 -30.33 -9.55
CA VAL A 643 50.24 -28.96 -9.83
C VAL A 643 49.55 -28.03 -8.81
N ASP A 644 50.35 -27.23 -8.09
CA ASP A 644 49.88 -26.18 -7.18
C ASP A 644 48.91 -26.66 -6.07
N GLY A 645 49.04 -27.90 -5.63
CA GLY A 645 48.18 -28.49 -4.60
C GLY A 645 46.91 -29.18 -5.15
N ASP A 646 46.73 -29.20 -6.47
CA ASP A 646 45.64 -29.90 -7.16
C ASP A 646 46.14 -31.16 -7.90
N ALA A 647 45.32 -32.20 -7.97
CA ALA A 647 45.42 -33.24 -8.95
C ALA A 647 44.79 -32.77 -10.26
N VAL A 648 45.56 -32.73 -11.32
CA VAL A 648 45.12 -32.33 -12.68
C VAL A 648 45.05 -33.56 -13.55
N ILE A 649 43.84 -33.94 -13.99
CA ILE A 649 43.60 -35.05 -14.90
C ILE A 649 43.21 -34.50 -16.25
N GLU A 650 43.88 -34.90 -17.31
CA GLU A 650 43.57 -34.49 -18.68
C GLU A 650 43.17 -35.68 -19.54
N VAL A 651 42.02 -35.57 -20.19
CA VAL A 651 41.59 -36.52 -21.21
C VAL A 651 41.66 -35.82 -22.57
N ARG A 652 42.46 -36.37 -23.47
CA ARG A 652 42.79 -35.80 -24.79
C ARG A 652 42.38 -36.74 -25.91
N ASN A 653 41.71 -36.22 -26.94
CA ASN A 653 41.46 -36.96 -28.17
C ASN A 653 41.60 -36.06 -29.39
N VAL A 654 42.08 -36.60 -30.51
CA VAL A 654 42.08 -35.89 -31.78
C VAL A 654 40.65 -35.79 -32.32
N GLY A 655 40.25 -34.59 -32.76
CA GLY A 655 38.92 -34.35 -33.27
C GLY A 655 38.67 -32.90 -33.64
N ALA A 656 37.53 -32.60 -34.25
CA ALA A 656 37.13 -31.24 -34.61
C ALA A 656 36.81 -30.38 -33.38
N PRO A 657 37.06 -29.06 -33.42
CA PRO A 657 36.72 -28.16 -32.36
C PRO A 657 35.20 -28.12 -32.13
N ILE A 658 34.80 -27.98 -30.88
CA ILE A 658 33.37 -27.70 -30.52
C ILE A 658 33.10 -26.25 -30.86
N GLU A 659 32.00 -25.95 -31.58
CA GLU A 659 31.59 -24.58 -31.90
C GLU A 659 31.50 -23.70 -30.63
N ALA A 660 31.96 -22.46 -30.70
CA ALA A 660 32.01 -21.56 -29.53
C ALA A 660 30.67 -21.43 -28.80
N LYS A 661 29.56 -21.26 -29.53
CA LYS A 661 28.19 -21.19 -28.96
C LYS A 661 27.76 -22.47 -28.22
N VAL A 662 28.34 -23.62 -28.62
CA VAL A 662 28.06 -24.91 -27.98
C VAL A 662 28.98 -25.11 -26.79
N ALA A 663 30.25 -24.68 -26.91
CA ALA A 663 31.26 -24.78 -25.87
C ALA A 663 30.84 -24.00 -24.59
N GLU A 664 30.22 -22.85 -24.73
CA GLU A 664 29.67 -22.06 -23.60
C GLU A 664 28.62 -22.84 -22.81
N LYS A 665 27.84 -23.69 -23.47
CA LYS A 665 26.74 -24.47 -22.89
C LYS A 665 27.02 -25.96 -22.79
N LEU A 666 28.30 -26.35 -22.92
CA LEU A 666 28.72 -27.76 -22.98
C LEU A 666 28.39 -28.54 -21.70
N PHE A 667 28.42 -27.85 -20.58
CA PHE A 667 28.18 -28.41 -19.26
C PHE A 667 26.74 -28.14 -18.73
N ASP A 668 25.87 -27.55 -19.57
CA ASP A 668 24.45 -27.38 -19.22
C ASP A 668 23.70 -28.71 -19.36
N PRO A 669 22.73 -29.01 -18.51
CA PRO A 669 21.98 -30.25 -18.64
C PRO A 669 21.17 -30.28 -19.95
N PHE A 670 21.01 -31.46 -20.53
CA PHE A 670 20.19 -31.72 -21.74
C PHE A 670 20.67 -31.07 -23.05
N LYS A 671 21.87 -30.52 -23.11
CA LYS A 671 22.41 -29.98 -24.35
C LYS A 671 23.11 -31.07 -25.16
N HIS A 672 22.62 -31.29 -26.38
CA HIS A 672 23.24 -32.19 -27.34
C HIS A 672 24.05 -31.40 -28.38
N THR A 673 25.36 -31.70 -28.50
CA THR A 673 26.27 -31.04 -29.42
C THR A 673 26.11 -31.48 -30.88
N SER A 674 25.27 -32.47 -31.19
CA SER A 674 25.22 -33.04 -32.53
C SER A 674 23.87 -33.62 -32.93
N LEU A 675 22.95 -32.75 -33.37
CA LEU A 675 21.81 -33.18 -34.19
C LEU A 675 22.21 -33.79 -35.57
N ASN A 676 23.46 -33.58 -36.02
CA ASN A 676 23.93 -33.94 -37.35
C ASN A 676 24.90 -35.12 -37.41
N ASN A 677 25.30 -35.77 -36.30
CA ASN A 677 26.17 -36.94 -36.33
C ASN A 677 25.37 -38.22 -36.09
N PRO A 678 25.25 -39.12 -37.12
CA PRO A 678 24.47 -40.37 -36.99
C PRO A 678 25.00 -41.33 -35.92
N ARG A 679 26.29 -41.18 -35.48
CA ARG A 679 26.92 -42.01 -34.44
C ARG A 679 26.53 -41.58 -33.00
N ASN A 680 25.95 -40.38 -32.81
CA ASN A 680 25.77 -39.78 -31.51
C ASN A 680 24.29 -39.57 -31.09
N ARG A 681 23.34 -40.32 -31.65
CA ARG A 681 21.93 -40.30 -31.29
C ARG A 681 21.59 -40.98 -29.95
N LYS A 682 22.57 -41.30 -29.09
CA LYS A 682 22.37 -42.28 -28.00
C LYS A 682 22.64 -41.75 -26.56
N GLY A 683 22.63 -40.43 -26.28
CA GLY A 683 22.90 -39.95 -24.93
C GLY A 683 21.91 -38.87 -24.48
N VAL A 684 21.50 -38.81 -23.19
CA VAL A 684 20.57 -37.83 -22.60
C VAL A 684 21.19 -36.43 -22.44
N GLY A 685 22.50 -36.25 -22.75
CA GLY A 685 23.18 -34.98 -22.53
C GLY A 685 23.40 -34.61 -21.05
N LEU A 686 23.36 -35.58 -20.15
CA LEU A 686 23.57 -35.38 -18.71
C LEU A 686 25.00 -35.70 -18.25
N GLY A 687 25.78 -36.47 -19.00
CA GLY A 687 27.06 -36.98 -18.55
C GLY A 687 28.08 -35.88 -18.17
N LEU A 688 28.25 -34.85 -19.01
CA LEU A 688 29.19 -33.75 -18.74
C LEU A 688 28.67 -32.83 -17.61
N TYR A 689 27.35 -32.60 -17.52
CA TYR A 689 26.75 -31.87 -16.42
C TYR A 689 27.00 -32.55 -15.07
N ILE A 690 26.71 -33.88 -14.97
CA ILE A 690 26.96 -34.66 -13.76
C ILE A 690 28.45 -34.69 -13.43
N ALA A 691 29.31 -34.87 -14.42
CA ALA A 691 30.74 -34.81 -14.22
C ALA A 691 31.20 -33.48 -13.62
N ARG A 692 30.70 -32.37 -14.13
CA ARG A 692 30.98 -31.03 -13.56
C ARG A 692 30.46 -30.89 -12.13
N GLN A 693 29.27 -31.38 -11.83
CA GLN A 693 28.69 -31.32 -10.46
C GLN A 693 29.48 -32.19 -9.47
N ILE A 694 29.97 -33.36 -9.90
CA ILE A 694 30.85 -34.21 -9.08
C ILE A 694 32.18 -33.49 -8.81
N VAL A 695 32.80 -32.89 -9.81
CA VAL A 695 34.09 -32.19 -9.67
C VAL A 695 33.92 -30.94 -8.77
N ASN A 696 32.84 -30.17 -8.96
CA ASN A 696 32.52 -29.03 -8.10
C ASN A 696 32.30 -29.45 -6.64
N GLY A 697 31.64 -30.58 -6.41
CA GLY A 697 31.45 -31.12 -5.06
C GLY A 697 32.74 -31.57 -4.37
N HIS A 698 33.80 -31.84 -5.12
CA HIS A 698 35.16 -32.03 -4.60
C HIS A 698 35.95 -30.71 -4.41
N GLY A 699 35.30 -29.55 -4.65
CA GLY A 699 35.97 -28.25 -4.62
C GLY A 699 36.87 -27.96 -5.82
N GLY A 700 36.68 -28.73 -6.90
CA GLY A 700 37.47 -28.67 -8.12
C GLY A 700 36.81 -27.95 -9.29
N SER A 701 37.39 -28.08 -10.48
CA SER A 701 36.85 -27.50 -11.71
C SER A 701 37.02 -28.45 -12.90
N LEU A 702 36.03 -28.47 -13.83
CA LEU A 702 36.06 -29.18 -15.08
C LEU A 702 36.00 -28.18 -16.23
N THR A 703 37.00 -28.20 -17.12
CA THR A 703 37.13 -27.25 -18.23
C THR A 703 37.35 -27.97 -19.57
N TYR A 704 36.99 -27.30 -20.66
CA TYR A 704 37.24 -27.70 -22.05
C TYR A 704 38.17 -26.71 -22.71
N LYS A 705 39.13 -27.24 -23.49
CA LYS A 705 40.01 -26.45 -24.34
C LYS A 705 40.28 -27.20 -25.66
N TYR A 706 40.38 -26.47 -26.75
CA TYR A 706 40.86 -27.01 -28.03
C TYR A 706 42.28 -26.55 -28.29
N VAL A 707 43.18 -27.51 -28.55
CA VAL A 707 44.58 -27.29 -28.96
C VAL A 707 44.77 -28.12 -30.19
N GLU A 708 44.71 -27.46 -31.36
CA GLU A 708 44.69 -28.11 -32.67
C GLU A 708 45.77 -29.20 -32.82
N PRO A 709 45.40 -30.42 -33.20
CA PRO A 709 44.07 -30.92 -33.58
C PRO A 709 43.33 -31.64 -32.42
N THR A 710 43.61 -31.30 -31.17
CA THR A 710 43.23 -32.07 -29.98
C THR A 710 42.18 -31.38 -29.15
N VAL A 711 41.10 -32.08 -28.82
CA VAL A 711 40.12 -31.76 -27.78
C VAL A 711 40.69 -32.18 -26.44
N VAL A 712 40.69 -31.27 -25.45
CA VAL A 712 41.22 -31.51 -24.10
C VAL A 712 40.17 -31.19 -23.08
N PHE A 713 39.80 -32.14 -22.25
CA PHE A 713 39.04 -31.95 -21.03
C PHE A 713 40.00 -32.03 -19.84
N THR A 714 39.98 -30.99 -18.99
CA THR A 714 40.82 -30.91 -17.79
C THR A 714 39.96 -30.92 -16.54
N VAL A 715 40.19 -31.91 -15.69
CA VAL A 715 39.62 -32.02 -14.33
C VAL A 715 40.68 -31.57 -13.33
N ARG A 716 40.36 -30.65 -12.47
CA ARG A 716 41.18 -30.24 -11.32
C ARG A 716 40.46 -30.58 -10.04
N VAL A 717 41.09 -31.26 -9.10
CA VAL A 717 40.55 -31.54 -7.76
C VAL A 717 41.64 -31.28 -6.72
N PRO A 718 41.31 -30.60 -5.58
CA PRO A 718 42.31 -30.37 -4.52
C PRO A 718 42.77 -31.69 -3.90
N LEU A 719 44.11 -31.81 -3.67
CA LEU A 719 44.71 -33.01 -3.06
C LEU A 719 44.20 -33.21 -1.61
N GLN A 720 43.91 -32.14 -0.88
CA GLN A 720 43.47 -32.17 0.52
C GLN A 720 41.95 -32.30 0.69
N GLY A 721 41.21 -32.44 -0.40
CA GLY A 721 39.73 -32.46 -0.37
C GLY A 721 39.10 -31.07 -0.25
N PRO A 722 37.77 -30.97 -0.30
CA PRO A 722 37.05 -29.70 -0.21
C PRO A 722 37.31 -29.06 1.16
N GLN A 723 37.86 -27.85 1.18
CA GLN A 723 37.90 -27.05 2.39
C GLN A 723 36.44 -26.71 2.79
N ALA A 724 36.06 -27.05 4.03
CA ALA A 724 34.76 -26.67 4.57
C ALA A 724 34.65 -25.13 4.53
N ALA A 725 33.67 -24.61 3.77
CA ALA A 725 33.36 -23.20 3.69
C ALA A 725 32.62 -22.72 4.95
#